data_ea85a8a04535eaf8edd872943aac3b05
#
_entry.id   ea85a8a04535eaf8edd872943aac3b05
#
_cell.length_a   1.000
_cell.length_b   1.000
_cell.length_c   1.000
_cell.angle_alpha   90.00
_cell.angle_beta   90.00
_cell.angle_gamma   90.00
#
_symmetry.space_group_name_H-M   'P 1'
#
loop_
_entity.id
_entity.type
_entity.pdbx_description
1 polymer ?
#
loop_
_entity_poly.entity_id
_entity_poly.type
_entity_poly.pdbx_seq_one_letter_code
_entity_poly.pdbx_strand_id
1 'polypeptide(L)'
;MLGNRAVLLGAVAVFAVCSASAVWAAAPGNPFDAPSTLPFQAPPFDRIKDADFQPAFETAMKIQLAEIDKIANNPAPATFDNTIVEMEKSGRMLDRVQQTFSNLNGANTDDAMQAVDAAESPKLAAHQDAIFLNPKLFARVKAIYDRRDSLHLDTEALQLVKVYYQQFVHAGANLSDPDKTKLRALNQQLSTLETAFEQKLLAATKAGALVVDDKAKLAGFSDSAIAAAAQAADGRGLKGKWVLPLQNTTQQPALASLSDRATRAQLFDNSWTRAEKGDANDTRDTIATLAQLRAQKAQLLGYPNYAAYVLEDQMANTPDKVENFMAQLGPAARAQADIEAKDIQAVIDKSGQHFELKPWDWEFYSEQVRKAKFDLDENEIKPYFELDNVLQNGVFYAANQLYGITFKERKDLPVYQPDVRAFEVDDKDGSQLGLMYFDYFKRDNKQGGAWMSNFVGQSKLLGTKPVIYNVANFTKPAPGQPALISFDDVTTMFHEFGHALHGLFANEVYPTLSGTNVARDFVEFPSQFNEHWALYPQVFQHYAVHYQTHEPMPQALVDKIQKAAKFNQGYELGELVAAAELDMQWHTLPASAPKQDVDAFEVQALKTVHLDMADVPPRYRSSYFNHIWANGYAAGYYAYSWTEMLDDDAYHWFATHGGLTRENGQRFRDMILSRGHTEDYGPMFRAFYGKDPEIGPMLEHRGLPPQ
;
A
#
# COMPACT_ATOMS: atom_id res chain seq x y z
N MET A 1 -34.59 84.71 -63.87
CA MET A 1 -35.99 84.23 -64.03
C MET A 1 -35.97 82.77 -63.67
N LEU A 2 -36.81 82.43 -62.70
CA LEU A 2 -37.27 81.01 -62.36
C LEU A 2 -36.20 79.98 -62.25
N GLY A 3 -35.74 79.44 -61.20
CA GLY A 3 -36.31 79.03 -59.94
C GLY A 3 -36.91 77.63 -59.98
N ASN A 4 -36.15 76.58 -59.76
CA ASN A 4 -36.73 75.28 -59.36
C ASN A 4 -35.94 74.68 -58.20
N ARG A 5 -36.62 74.59 -57.05
CA ARG A 5 -36.15 73.84 -55.87
C ARG A 5 -36.49 72.34 -56.10
N ALA A 6 -35.47 71.50 -56.02
CA ALA A 6 -35.68 70.04 -55.87
C ALA A 6 -35.56 69.63 -54.40
N VAL A 7 -36.59 69.01 -53.91
CA VAL A 7 -36.67 68.42 -52.55
C VAL A 7 -35.95 67.07 -52.57
N LEU A 8 -34.85 66.94 -51.81
CA LEU A 8 -34.24 65.63 -51.53
C LEU A 8 -34.90 65.00 -50.31
N LEU A 9 -35.56 63.86 -50.57
CA LEU A 9 -35.95 62.91 -49.51
C LEU A 9 -34.73 62.09 -49.10
N GLY A 10 -34.27 62.31 -47.86
CA GLY A 10 -33.20 61.49 -47.27
C GLY A 10 -33.78 60.19 -46.74
N ALA A 11 -33.37 59.08 -47.27
CA ALA A 11 -33.62 57.76 -46.72
C ALA A 11 -32.54 57.48 -45.63
N VAL A 12 -32.99 57.42 -44.37
CA VAL A 12 -32.13 57.00 -43.23
C VAL A 12 -32.08 55.47 -43.21
N ALA A 13 -30.99 54.91 -43.66
CA ALA A 13 -30.68 53.47 -43.53
C ALA A 13 -30.16 53.24 -42.07
N VAL A 14 -31.02 52.60 -41.26
CA VAL A 14 -30.61 52.09 -39.94
C VAL A 14 -29.76 50.82 -40.14
N PHE A 15 -28.45 50.95 -40.00
CA PHE A 15 -27.56 49.79 -39.86
C PHE A 15 -27.73 49.23 -38.43
N ALA A 16 -28.45 48.09 -38.31
CA ALA A 16 -28.41 47.30 -37.09
C ALA A 16 -27.03 46.60 -37.01
N VAL A 17 -26.14 47.12 -36.21
CA VAL A 17 -24.90 46.42 -35.84
C VAL A 17 -25.27 45.34 -34.85
N CYS A 18 -25.43 44.08 -35.35
CA CYS A 18 -25.42 42.90 -34.50
C CYS A 18 -24.02 42.70 -33.95
N SER A 19 -23.76 43.24 -32.74
CA SER A 19 -22.62 42.88 -31.92
C SER A 19 -22.80 41.41 -31.51
N ALA A 20 -22.25 40.48 -32.28
CA ALA A 20 -22.02 39.10 -31.83
C ALA A 20 -21.00 39.20 -30.70
N SER A 21 -21.48 39.23 -29.45
CA SER A 21 -20.65 38.94 -28.28
C SER A 21 -20.12 37.53 -28.46
N ALA A 22 -18.87 37.42 -28.91
CA ALA A 22 -18.14 36.18 -28.77
C ALA A 22 -18.06 35.90 -27.27
N VAL A 23 -18.89 34.97 -26.80
CA VAL A 23 -18.70 34.36 -25.51
C VAL A 23 -17.38 33.61 -25.65
N TRP A 24 -16.30 34.21 -25.24
CA TRP A 24 -15.08 33.49 -24.97
C TRP A 24 -15.46 32.51 -23.87
N ALA A 25 -15.58 31.21 -24.22
CA ALA A 25 -15.55 30.16 -23.24
C ALA A 25 -14.25 30.38 -22.46
N ALA A 26 -14.37 30.72 -21.18
CA ALA A 26 -13.21 30.73 -20.29
C ALA A 26 -12.49 29.40 -20.51
N ALA A 27 -11.19 29.43 -20.66
CA ALA A 27 -10.40 28.21 -20.70
C ALA A 27 -10.87 27.35 -19.51
N PRO A 28 -11.11 26.04 -19.69
CA PRO A 28 -11.53 25.20 -18.57
C PRO A 28 -10.52 25.37 -17.47
N GLY A 29 -10.97 25.76 -16.26
CA GLY A 29 -10.14 25.87 -15.07
C GLY A 29 -9.51 24.51 -14.75
N ASN A 30 -8.46 24.51 -13.93
CA ASN A 30 -7.83 23.29 -13.48
C ASN A 30 -8.87 22.35 -12.82
N PRO A 31 -8.94 21.04 -13.17
CA PRO A 31 -9.91 20.09 -12.60
C PRO A 31 -9.93 20.03 -11.07
N PHE A 32 -8.84 20.45 -10.42
CA PHE A 32 -8.69 20.45 -8.96
C PHE A 32 -9.17 21.74 -8.26
N ASP A 33 -9.51 22.81 -8.99
CA ASP A 33 -9.94 24.09 -8.41
C ASP A 33 -11.21 23.97 -7.55
N ALA A 34 -12.06 23.01 -7.86
CA ALA A 34 -13.29 22.71 -7.11
C ALA A 34 -13.47 21.21 -6.90
N PRO A 35 -14.27 20.81 -5.89
CA PRO A 35 -14.66 19.40 -5.74
C PRO A 35 -15.31 18.89 -7.02
N SER A 36 -15.03 17.62 -7.38
CA SER A 36 -15.64 16.97 -8.52
C SER A 36 -17.17 16.88 -8.36
N THR A 37 -17.88 17.02 -9.46
CA THR A 37 -19.35 16.85 -9.53
C THR A 37 -19.79 15.39 -9.74
N LEU A 38 -18.82 14.48 -9.90
CA LEU A 38 -19.08 13.04 -9.98
C LEU A 38 -19.58 12.51 -8.62
N PRO A 39 -20.25 11.35 -8.59
CA PRO A 39 -20.66 10.71 -7.34
C PRO A 39 -19.51 10.63 -6.35
N PHE A 40 -19.79 10.97 -5.08
CA PHE A 40 -18.81 10.96 -3.97
C PHE A 40 -17.56 11.82 -4.20
N GLN A 41 -17.61 12.78 -5.13
CA GLN A 41 -16.50 13.62 -5.55
C GLN A 41 -15.35 12.82 -6.19
N ALA A 42 -15.62 11.65 -6.80
CA ALA A 42 -14.64 10.84 -7.50
C ALA A 42 -13.85 11.68 -8.52
N PRO A 43 -12.54 11.44 -8.70
CA PRO A 43 -11.72 12.21 -9.62
C PRO A 43 -12.24 12.11 -11.07
N PRO A 44 -12.32 13.22 -11.81
CA PRO A 44 -12.74 13.23 -13.21
C PRO A 44 -11.57 12.85 -14.13
N PHE A 45 -11.17 11.58 -14.11
CA PHE A 45 -9.99 11.07 -14.83
C PHE A 45 -10.00 11.36 -16.34
N ASP A 46 -11.17 11.51 -16.93
CA ASP A 46 -11.34 11.90 -18.34
C ASP A 46 -10.92 13.35 -18.65
N ARG A 47 -10.75 14.19 -17.61
CA ARG A 47 -10.39 15.61 -17.73
C ARG A 47 -9.03 15.94 -17.15
N ILE A 48 -8.50 15.13 -16.22
CA ILE A 48 -7.20 15.34 -15.58
C ILE A 48 -6.07 15.03 -16.56
N LYS A 49 -5.08 15.91 -16.61
CA LYS A 49 -3.84 15.78 -17.39
C LYS A 49 -2.64 15.99 -16.46
N ASP A 50 -1.50 15.41 -16.82
CA ASP A 50 -0.26 15.54 -16.02
C ASP A 50 0.12 16.99 -15.79
N ALA A 51 -0.06 17.84 -16.80
CA ALA A 51 0.21 19.29 -16.71
C ALA A 51 -0.68 20.04 -15.71
N ASP A 52 -1.78 19.44 -15.24
CA ASP A 52 -2.68 20.08 -14.28
C ASP A 52 -2.13 19.99 -12.83
N PHE A 53 -1.28 19.00 -12.53
CA PHE A 53 -0.86 18.70 -11.18
C PHE A 53 0.05 19.77 -10.57
N GLN A 54 1.14 20.15 -11.26
CA GLN A 54 2.09 21.10 -10.69
C GLN A 54 1.44 22.46 -10.31
N PRO A 55 0.68 23.14 -11.19
CA PRO A 55 0.02 24.38 -10.83
C PRO A 55 -1.06 24.19 -9.76
N ALA A 56 -1.70 23.00 -9.70
CA ALA A 56 -2.66 22.68 -8.66
C ALA A 56 -2.00 22.51 -7.29
N PHE A 57 -0.87 21.81 -7.19
CA PHE A 57 -0.07 21.71 -5.96
C PHE A 57 0.34 23.08 -5.43
N GLU A 58 0.96 23.91 -6.29
CA GLU A 58 1.44 25.24 -5.91
C GLU A 58 0.32 26.17 -5.44
N THR A 59 -0.85 26.09 -6.09
CA THR A 59 -2.04 26.85 -5.70
C THR A 59 -2.61 26.35 -4.38
N ALA A 60 -2.76 25.03 -4.25
CA ALA A 60 -3.34 24.41 -3.07
C ALA A 60 -2.50 24.63 -1.80
N MET A 61 -1.17 24.54 -1.90
CA MET A 61 -0.26 24.85 -0.79
C MET A 61 -0.41 26.32 -0.34
N LYS A 62 -0.52 27.27 -1.27
CA LYS A 62 -0.73 28.68 -0.93
C LYS A 62 -2.06 28.92 -0.22
N ILE A 63 -3.14 28.25 -0.69
CA ILE A 63 -4.46 28.34 -0.07
C ILE A 63 -4.40 27.81 1.36
N GLN A 64 -3.85 26.62 1.58
CA GLN A 64 -3.77 26.03 2.91
C GLN A 64 -2.93 26.86 3.87
N LEU A 65 -1.78 27.39 3.44
CA LEU A 65 -0.99 28.28 4.30
C LEU A 65 -1.76 29.54 4.70
N ALA A 66 -2.57 30.12 3.82
CA ALA A 66 -3.42 31.26 4.15
C ALA A 66 -4.55 30.88 5.15
N GLU A 67 -5.09 29.65 5.06
CA GLU A 67 -6.04 29.11 6.03
C GLU A 67 -5.38 28.91 7.40
N ILE A 68 -4.21 28.31 7.44
CA ILE A 68 -3.41 28.09 8.65
C ILE A 68 -3.01 29.43 9.30
N ASP A 69 -2.64 30.43 8.51
CA ASP A 69 -2.31 31.76 9.02
C ASP A 69 -3.50 32.46 9.71
N LYS A 70 -4.70 32.26 9.20
CA LYS A 70 -5.93 32.76 9.87
C LYS A 70 -6.14 32.08 11.22
N ILE A 71 -5.91 30.77 11.30
CA ILE A 71 -6.03 30.03 12.56
C ILE A 71 -4.94 30.48 13.55
N ALA A 72 -3.69 30.50 13.12
CA ALA A 72 -2.53 30.86 13.96
C ALA A 72 -2.59 32.29 14.51
N ASN A 73 -3.10 33.23 13.73
CA ASN A 73 -3.21 34.65 14.09
C ASN A 73 -4.61 35.03 14.62
N ASN A 74 -5.50 34.08 14.89
CA ASN A 74 -6.81 34.37 15.47
C ASN A 74 -6.64 35.05 16.85
N PRO A 75 -7.14 36.27 17.06
CA PRO A 75 -6.96 37.02 18.32
C PRO A 75 -7.79 36.45 19.51
N ALA A 76 -8.81 35.61 19.21
CA ALA A 76 -9.61 34.96 20.24
C ALA A 76 -8.81 33.88 20.97
N PRO A 77 -9.09 33.60 22.26
CA PRO A 77 -8.50 32.49 22.97
C PRO A 77 -8.68 31.19 22.18
N ALA A 78 -7.67 30.31 22.22
CA ALA A 78 -7.72 29.04 21.55
C ALA A 78 -8.83 28.14 22.12
N THR A 79 -9.70 27.65 21.26
CA THR A 79 -10.72 26.65 21.55
C THR A 79 -10.59 25.48 20.61
N PHE A 80 -11.20 24.34 20.96
CA PHE A 80 -11.27 23.16 20.08
C PHE A 80 -11.79 23.56 18.69
N ASP A 81 -12.94 24.26 18.63
CA ASP A 81 -13.58 24.64 17.37
C ASP A 81 -12.74 25.61 16.55
N ASN A 82 -12.22 26.72 17.15
CA ASN A 82 -11.53 27.76 16.40
C ASN A 82 -10.06 27.44 16.10
N THR A 83 -9.59 26.25 16.43
CA THR A 83 -8.22 25.79 16.19
C THR A 83 -8.22 24.39 15.59
N ILE A 84 -8.57 23.36 16.34
CA ILE A 84 -8.47 21.95 15.90
C ILE A 84 -9.46 21.68 14.76
N VAL A 85 -10.73 22.04 14.91
CA VAL A 85 -11.76 21.84 13.87
C VAL A 85 -11.46 22.67 12.61
N GLU A 86 -10.94 23.88 12.76
CA GLU A 86 -10.54 24.67 11.59
C GLU A 86 -9.30 24.10 10.87
N MET A 87 -8.37 23.45 11.60
CA MET A 87 -7.28 22.70 10.98
C MET A 87 -7.82 21.50 10.17
N GLU A 88 -8.78 20.73 10.71
CA GLU A 88 -9.43 19.62 9.99
C GLU A 88 -10.13 20.06 8.69
N LYS A 89 -10.61 21.30 8.64
CA LYS A 89 -11.25 21.88 7.45
C LYS A 89 -10.26 22.47 6.45
N SER A 90 -9.02 22.71 6.83
CA SER A 90 -8.00 23.33 5.98
C SER A 90 -7.43 22.34 4.94
N GLY A 91 -6.86 22.87 3.85
CA GLY A 91 -6.11 22.08 2.88
C GLY A 91 -6.92 21.19 1.93
N ARG A 92 -8.22 21.41 1.81
CA ARG A 92 -9.12 20.55 1.00
C ARG A 92 -8.72 20.40 -0.47
N MET A 93 -8.17 21.47 -1.05
CA MET A 93 -7.67 21.40 -2.42
C MET A 93 -6.38 20.57 -2.51
N LEU A 94 -5.48 20.75 -1.54
CA LEU A 94 -4.22 19.99 -1.51
C LEU A 94 -4.49 18.50 -1.34
N ASP A 95 -5.40 18.13 -0.46
CA ASP A 95 -5.83 16.74 -0.27
C ASP A 95 -6.32 16.11 -1.59
N ARG A 96 -7.23 16.79 -2.34
CA ARG A 96 -7.70 16.29 -3.64
C ARG A 96 -6.58 16.09 -4.66
N VAL A 97 -5.66 17.04 -4.75
CA VAL A 97 -4.53 16.96 -5.68
C VAL A 97 -3.61 15.81 -5.29
N GLN A 98 -3.23 15.75 -4.02
CA GLN A 98 -2.24 14.80 -3.50
C GLN A 98 -2.76 13.35 -3.58
N GLN A 99 -4.00 13.09 -3.16
CA GLN A 99 -4.59 11.75 -3.22
C GLN A 99 -4.69 11.22 -4.66
N THR A 100 -5.10 12.10 -5.60
CA THR A 100 -5.18 11.71 -7.02
C THR A 100 -3.79 11.51 -7.62
N PHE A 101 -2.86 12.43 -7.34
CA PHE A 101 -1.48 12.36 -7.84
C PHE A 101 -0.78 11.09 -7.35
N SER A 102 -0.84 10.80 -6.05
CA SER A 102 -0.16 9.65 -5.45
C SER A 102 -0.59 8.32 -6.09
N ASN A 103 -1.90 8.14 -6.33
CA ASN A 103 -2.36 6.95 -7.04
C ASN A 103 -1.83 6.88 -8.47
N LEU A 104 -1.96 7.96 -9.25
CA LEU A 104 -1.53 7.95 -10.65
C LEU A 104 -0.02 7.79 -10.77
N ASN A 105 0.76 8.45 -9.92
CA ASN A 105 2.22 8.30 -9.90
C ASN A 105 2.66 6.88 -9.50
N GLY A 106 1.95 6.21 -8.59
CA GLY A 106 2.22 4.81 -8.24
C GLY A 106 1.72 3.80 -9.26
N ALA A 107 0.52 4.00 -9.80
CA ALA A 107 -0.17 2.98 -10.59
C ALA A 107 -0.10 3.17 -12.11
N ASN A 108 0.16 4.38 -12.60
CA ASN A 108 0.14 4.70 -14.04
C ASN A 108 1.04 5.90 -14.38
N THR A 109 2.29 5.88 -13.90
CA THR A 109 3.24 6.99 -14.07
C THR A 109 3.79 7.12 -15.47
N ASP A 110 4.37 8.28 -15.76
CA ASP A 110 5.21 8.56 -16.92
C ASP A 110 6.30 9.58 -16.58
N ASP A 111 7.12 9.96 -17.56
CA ASP A 111 8.22 10.91 -17.34
C ASP A 111 7.72 12.29 -16.86
N ALA A 112 6.54 12.73 -17.30
CA ALA A 112 5.96 14.01 -16.88
C ALA A 112 5.50 13.96 -15.42
N MET A 113 4.81 12.90 -15.03
CA MET A 113 4.40 12.66 -13.63
C MET A 113 5.61 12.55 -12.69
N GLN A 114 6.65 11.82 -13.08
CA GLN A 114 7.89 11.70 -12.31
C GLN A 114 8.62 13.04 -12.16
N ALA A 115 8.58 13.89 -13.19
CA ALA A 115 9.14 15.24 -13.13
C ALA A 115 8.35 16.14 -12.16
N VAL A 116 7.03 16.03 -12.14
CA VAL A 116 6.17 16.73 -11.16
C VAL A 116 6.49 16.26 -9.75
N ASP A 117 6.60 14.95 -9.53
CA ASP A 117 6.95 14.37 -8.24
C ASP A 117 8.28 14.90 -7.71
N ALA A 118 9.34 14.83 -8.52
CA ALA A 118 10.66 15.35 -8.17
C ALA A 118 10.66 16.86 -7.84
N ALA A 119 9.79 17.64 -8.51
CA ALA A 119 9.70 19.08 -8.30
C ALA A 119 8.86 19.44 -7.06
N GLU A 120 7.79 18.70 -6.78
CA GLU A 120 6.80 19.07 -5.75
C GLU A 120 7.05 18.39 -4.40
N SER A 121 7.63 17.18 -4.33
CA SER A 121 7.88 16.48 -3.07
C SER A 121 8.71 17.29 -2.07
N PRO A 122 9.83 17.96 -2.44
CA PRO A 122 10.55 18.84 -1.52
C PRO A 122 9.74 20.07 -1.09
N LYS A 123 8.86 20.59 -1.96
CA LYS A 123 7.99 21.74 -1.62
C LYS A 123 6.87 21.31 -0.65
N LEU A 124 6.32 20.09 -0.82
CA LEU A 124 5.37 19.50 0.09
C LEU A 124 5.98 19.28 1.49
N ALA A 125 7.22 18.77 1.56
CA ALA A 125 7.95 18.66 2.82
C ALA A 125 8.13 20.04 3.50
N ALA A 126 8.54 21.05 2.75
CA ALA A 126 8.67 22.41 3.26
C ALA A 126 7.31 23.02 3.69
N HIS A 127 6.24 22.66 2.99
CA HIS A 127 4.87 23.06 3.32
C HIS A 127 4.40 22.46 4.66
N GLN A 128 4.65 21.17 4.87
CA GLN A 128 4.38 20.50 6.15
C GLN A 128 5.17 21.14 7.30
N ASP A 129 6.46 21.41 7.08
CA ASP A 129 7.29 22.14 8.04
C ASP A 129 6.75 23.54 8.37
N ALA A 130 6.20 24.25 7.38
CA ALA A 130 5.60 25.56 7.59
C ALA A 130 4.37 25.51 8.51
N ILE A 131 3.62 24.42 8.49
CA ILE A 131 2.46 24.18 9.36
C ILE A 131 2.90 23.71 10.75
N PHE A 132 3.61 22.57 10.84
CA PHE A 132 3.89 21.91 12.11
C PHE A 132 5.01 22.55 12.92
N LEU A 133 5.89 23.36 12.31
CA LEU A 133 6.89 24.17 13.01
C LEU A 133 6.43 25.61 13.29
N ASN A 134 5.16 25.95 13.00
CA ASN A 134 4.61 27.27 13.26
C ASN A 134 4.39 27.48 14.77
N PRO A 135 5.13 28.41 15.42
CA PRO A 135 5.09 28.56 16.87
C PRO A 135 3.75 29.11 17.38
N LYS A 136 3.06 29.94 16.58
CA LYS A 136 1.75 30.47 16.96
C LYS A 136 0.66 29.40 16.91
N LEU A 137 0.66 28.57 15.86
CA LEU A 137 -0.27 27.48 15.73
C LEU A 137 -0.05 26.45 16.84
N PHE A 138 1.22 26.06 17.08
CA PHE A 138 1.56 25.13 18.17
C PHE A 138 1.13 25.66 19.54
N ALA A 139 1.35 26.95 19.82
CA ALA A 139 0.91 27.57 21.08
C ALA A 139 -0.62 27.42 21.28
N ARG A 140 -1.42 27.53 20.22
CA ARG A 140 -2.88 27.34 20.27
C ARG A 140 -3.24 25.87 20.54
N VAL A 141 -2.62 24.93 19.80
CA VAL A 141 -2.83 23.49 20.01
C VAL A 141 -2.44 23.08 21.43
N LYS A 142 -1.26 23.52 21.90
CA LYS A 142 -0.78 23.25 23.26
C LYS A 142 -1.71 23.82 24.34
N ALA A 143 -2.23 25.01 24.17
CA ALA A 143 -3.16 25.61 25.13
C ALA A 143 -4.50 24.84 25.25
N ILE A 144 -4.92 24.14 24.20
CA ILE A 144 -6.08 23.24 24.21
C ILE A 144 -5.69 21.92 24.90
N TYR A 145 -4.55 21.32 24.50
CA TYR A 145 -4.04 20.09 25.05
C TYR A 145 -3.83 20.16 26.57
N ASP A 146 -3.23 21.25 27.07
CA ASP A 146 -2.98 21.45 28.50
C ASP A 146 -4.27 21.53 29.35
N ARG A 147 -5.40 21.87 28.73
CA ARG A 147 -6.72 21.99 29.39
C ARG A 147 -7.70 20.88 28.99
N ARG A 148 -7.28 19.89 28.19
CA ARG A 148 -8.16 18.90 27.56
C ARG A 148 -9.12 18.21 28.51
N ASP A 149 -8.66 17.89 29.71
CA ASP A 149 -9.47 17.21 30.74
C ASP A 149 -10.62 18.07 31.29
N SER A 150 -10.52 19.40 31.16
CA SER A 150 -11.53 20.35 31.58
C SER A 150 -12.48 20.82 30.46
N LEU A 151 -12.24 20.41 29.23
CA LEU A 151 -13.03 20.86 28.07
C LEU A 151 -14.29 20.03 27.82
N HIS A 152 -14.46 18.91 28.56
CA HIS A 152 -15.60 17.99 28.42
C HIS A 152 -15.85 17.54 26.97
N LEU A 153 -14.78 17.30 26.22
CA LEU A 153 -14.82 16.78 24.87
C LEU A 153 -15.29 15.29 24.89
N ASP A 154 -15.94 14.85 23.82
CA ASP A 154 -16.18 13.43 23.63
C ASP A 154 -14.87 12.67 23.37
N THR A 155 -14.94 11.35 23.34
CA THR A 155 -13.75 10.48 23.20
C THR A 155 -12.98 10.76 21.92
N GLU A 156 -13.68 10.93 20.80
CA GLU A 156 -13.06 11.18 19.49
C GLU A 156 -12.39 12.57 19.43
N ALA A 157 -13.07 13.61 19.89
CA ALA A 157 -12.52 14.96 19.96
C ALA A 157 -11.32 15.03 20.92
N LEU A 158 -11.37 14.34 22.07
CA LEU A 158 -10.24 14.24 22.99
C LEU A 158 -9.04 13.54 22.37
N GLN A 159 -9.27 12.44 21.64
CA GLN A 159 -8.21 11.73 20.92
C GLN A 159 -7.61 12.63 19.82
N LEU A 160 -8.43 13.37 19.08
CA LEU A 160 -7.94 14.31 18.06
C LEU A 160 -7.00 15.35 18.65
N VAL A 161 -7.32 15.91 19.82
CA VAL A 161 -6.43 16.86 20.53
C VAL A 161 -5.10 16.23 20.89
N LYS A 162 -5.10 14.97 21.36
CA LYS A 162 -3.86 14.22 21.68
C LYS A 162 -3.03 13.98 20.41
N VAL A 163 -3.67 13.52 19.34
CA VAL A 163 -3.00 13.23 18.06
C VAL A 163 -2.37 14.49 17.49
N TYR A 164 -3.08 15.61 17.41
CA TYR A 164 -2.49 16.87 16.94
C TYR A 164 -1.32 17.33 17.79
N TYR A 165 -1.47 17.30 19.12
CA TYR A 165 -0.37 17.70 19.99
C TYR A 165 0.87 16.84 19.76
N GLN A 166 0.69 15.52 19.67
CA GLN A 166 1.77 14.57 19.40
C GLN A 166 2.40 14.80 18.03
N GLN A 167 1.61 15.00 16.97
CA GLN A 167 2.10 15.34 15.64
C GLN A 167 2.99 16.60 15.63
N PHE A 168 2.57 17.64 16.33
CA PHE A 168 3.41 18.86 16.44
C PHE A 168 4.72 18.60 17.19
N VAL A 169 4.67 17.86 18.29
CA VAL A 169 5.88 17.51 19.07
C VAL A 169 6.82 16.64 18.24
N HIS A 170 6.31 15.60 17.60
CA HIS A 170 7.04 14.73 16.68
C HIS A 170 7.66 15.48 15.50
N ALA A 171 6.93 16.45 14.95
CA ALA A 171 7.45 17.31 13.90
C ALA A 171 8.51 18.32 14.38
N GLY A 172 8.81 18.39 15.70
CA GLY A 172 9.84 19.26 16.25
C GLY A 172 9.37 20.64 16.67
N ALA A 173 8.08 20.85 16.95
CA ALA A 173 7.54 22.13 17.38
C ALA A 173 8.24 22.72 18.62
N ASN A 174 8.76 21.87 19.50
CA ASN A 174 9.49 22.24 20.72
C ASN A 174 10.95 22.63 20.50
N LEU A 175 11.50 22.45 19.30
CA LEU A 175 12.90 22.77 18.99
C LEU A 175 13.16 24.28 19.01
N SER A 176 14.43 24.67 19.24
CA SER A 176 14.91 26.04 19.03
C SER A 176 14.83 26.44 17.55
N ASP A 177 14.76 27.73 17.26
CA ASP A 177 14.72 28.21 15.87
C ASP A 177 15.93 27.79 15.02
N PRO A 178 17.18 27.77 15.56
CA PRO A 178 18.33 27.19 14.85
C PRO A 178 18.15 25.70 14.53
N ASP A 179 17.58 24.90 15.45
CA ASP A 179 17.38 23.49 15.25
C ASP A 179 16.21 23.20 14.32
N LYS A 180 15.13 24.01 14.35
CA LYS A 180 14.07 23.96 13.33
C LYS A 180 14.62 24.25 11.93
N THR A 181 15.61 25.13 11.80
CA THR A 181 16.26 25.42 10.51
C THR A 181 17.03 24.20 9.99
N LYS A 182 17.76 23.49 10.88
CA LYS A 182 18.45 22.24 10.54
C LYS A 182 17.43 21.16 10.15
N LEU A 183 16.36 21.03 10.92
CA LEU A 183 15.29 20.02 10.66
C LEU A 183 14.65 20.22 9.29
N ARG A 184 14.32 21.45 8.92
CA ARG A 184 13.79 21.76 7.57
C ARG A 184 14.75 21.32 6.46
N ALA A 185 16.05 21.56 6.63
CA ALA A 185 17.05 21.13 5.67
C ALA A 185 17.13 19.59 5.58
N LEU A 186 17.02 18.89 6.70
CA LEU A 186 16.98 17.43 6.74
C LEU A 186 15.70 16.88 6.06
N ASN A 187 14.54 17.42 6.38
CA ASN A 187 13.27 16.98 5.80
C ASN A 187 13.24 17.17 4.28
N GLN A 188 13.75 18.29 3.77
CA GLN A 188 13.86 18.54 2.33
C GLN A 188 14.80 17.55 1.65
N GLN A 189 15.96 17.23 2.26
CA GLN A 189 16.90 16.26 1.71
C GLN A 189 16.31 14.84 1.72
N LEU A 190 15.63 14.44 2.81
CA LEU A 190 14.96 13.15 2.93
C LEU A 190 13.92 12.99 1.83
N SER A 191 13.00 13.96 1.68
CA SER A 191 11.97 13.91 0.64
C SER A 191 12.56 13.80 -0.78
N THR A 192 13.62 14.56 -1.08
CA THR A 192 14.30 14.49 -2.38
C THR A 192 14.89 13.10 -2.63
N LEU A 193 15.52 12.49 -1.62
CA LEU A 193 16.16 11.19 -1.75
C LEU A 193 15.15 10.04 -1.80
N GLU A 194 14.04 10.15 -1.07
CA GLU A 194 12.94 9.18 -1.10
C GLU A 194 12.31 9.11 -2.50
N THR A 195 11.98 10.27 -3.09
CA THR A 195 11.49 10.33 -4.48
C THR A 195 12.52 9.79 -5.48
N ALA A 196 13.80 10.14 -5.32
CA ALA A 196 14.85 9.64 -6.19
C ALA A 196 15.04 8.12 -6.08
N PHE A 197 14.86 7.56 -4.89
CA PHE A 197 14.89 6.11 -4.66
C PHE A 197 13.77 5.40 -5.44
N GLU A 198 12.53 5.88 -5.34
CA GLU A 198 11.38 5.28 -6.05
C GLU A 198 11.57 5.29 -7.56
N GLN A 199 12.02 6.41 -8.13
CA GLN A 199 12.26 6.54 -9.57
C GLN A 199 13.37 5.61 -10.04
N LYS A 200 14.48 5.53 -9.30
CA LYS A 200 15.58 4.61 -9.59
C LYS A 200 15.11 3.15 -9.51
N LEU A 201 14.36 2.78 -8.48
CA LEU A 201 13.86 1.43 -8.31
C LEU A 201 12.90 1.03 -9.44
N LEU A 202 11.97 1.91 -9.83
CA LEU A 202 11.07 1.64 -10.96
C LEU A 202 11.84 1.39 -12.25
N ALA A 203 12.83 2.23 -12.55
CA ALA A 203 13.69 2.09 -13.73
C ALA A 203 14.52 0.80 -13.67
N ALA A 204 15.14 0.50 -12.52
CA ALA A 204 15.93 -0.72 -12.31
C ALA A 204 15.09 -2.00 -12.43
N THR A 205 13.86 -1.99 -11.90
CA THR A 205 12.92 -3.12 -12.01
C THR A 205 12.54 -3.39 -13.46
N LYS A 206 12.24 -2.33 -14.21
CA LYS A 206 11.95 -2.44 -15.64
C LYS A 206 13.16 -2.97 -16.44
N ALA A 207 14.35 -2.44 -16.18
CA ALA A 207 15.58 -2.85 -16.86
C ALA A 207 16.04 -4.27 -16.46
N GLY A 208 15.74 -4.70 -15.24
CA GLY A 208 16.09 -6.02 -14.71
C GLY A 208 15.23 -7.17 -15.21
N ALA A 209 14.13 -6.90 -15.93
CA ALA A 209 13.29 -7.95 -16.49
C ALA A 209 14.10 -8.93 -17.36
N LEU A 210 13.88 -10.23 -17.20
CA LEU A 210 14.59 -11.26 -17.97
C LEU A 210 14.04 -11.35 -19.39
N VAL A 211 14.88 -11.09 -20.38
CA VAL A 211 14.58 -11.30 -21.80
C VAL A 211 15.03 -12.69 -22.21
N VAL A 212 14.10 -13.50 -22.71
CA VAL A 212 14.34 -14.86 -23.18
C VAL A 212 14.21 -14.87 -24.72
N ASP A 213 15.18 -15.43 -25.40
CA ASP A 213 15.28 -15.50 -26.87
C ASP A 213 15.02 -16.92 -27.45
N ASP A 214 14.96 -17.93 -26.58
CA ASP A 214 14.68 -19.31 -26.92
C ASP A 214 13.51 -19.84 -26.10
N LYS A 215 12.43 -20.24 -26.76
CA LYS A 215 11.24 -20.81 -26.12
C LYS A 215 11.55 -22.03 -25.24
N ALA A 216 12.58 -22.81 -25.56
CA ALA A 216 12.97 -23.98 -24.79
C ALA A 216 13.37 -23.64 -23.33
N LYS A 217 13.88 -22.43 -23.09
CA LYS A 217 14.22 -21.92 -21.78
C LYS A 217 12.99 -21.64 -20.90
N LEU A 218 11.79 -21.60 -21.49
CA LEU A 218 10.52 -21.44 -20.78
C LEU A 218 9.83 -22.79 -20.51
N ALA A 219 10.56 -23.90 -20.63
CA ALA A 219 10.03 -25.22 -20.29
C ALA A 219 9.48 -25.26 -18.86
N GLY A 220 8.31 -25.84 -18.67
CA GLY A 220 7.55 -25.83 -17.42
C GLY A 220 6.43 -24.77 -17.36
N PHE A 221 6.49 -23.77 -18.21
CA PHE A 221 5.39 -22.80 -18.33
C PHE A 221 4.20 -23.38 -19.06
N SER A 222 2.99 -22.97 -18.65
CA SER A 222 1.77 -23.19 -19.41
C SER A 222 1.76 -22.36 -20.71
N ASP A 223 0.95 -22.76 -21.68
CA ASP A 223 0.80 -21.99 -22.92
C ASP A 223 0.33 -20.54 -22.66
N SER A 224 -0.52 -20.33 -21.65
CA SER A 224 -0.96 -19.01 -21.23
C SER A 224 0.16 -18.14 -20.65
N ALA A 225 1.04 -18.73 -19.83
CA ALA A 225 2.21 -18.04 -19.29
C ALA A 225 3.23 -17.66 -20.39
N ILE A 226 3.44 -18.56 -21.36
CA ILE A 226 4.29 -18.28 -22.53
C ILE A 226 3.69 -17.13 -23.37
N ALA A 227 2.36 -17.13 -23.58
CA ALA A 227 1.67 -16.08 -24.31
C ALA A 227 1.76 -14.71 -23.59
N ALA A 228 1.62 -14.71 -22.27
CA ALA A 228 1.78 -13.50 -21.45
C ALA A 228 3.21 -12.94 -21.52
N ALA A 229 4.22 -13.81 -21.46
CA ALA A 229 5.63 -13.41 -21.61
C ALA A 229 5.94 -12.86 -23.02
N ALA A 230 5.33 -13.42 -24.06
CA ALA A 230 5.42 -12.88 -25.43
C ALA A 230 4.76 -11.49 -25.55
N GLN A 231 3.58 -11.31 -24.94
CA GLN A 231 2.91 -10.01 -24.91
C GLN A 231 3.73 -8.96 -24.17
N ALA A 232 4.34 -9.31 -23.05
CA ALA A 232 5.25 -8.41 -22.31
C ALA A 232 6.47 -8.02 -23.16
N ALA A 233 6.97 -8.92 -24.01
CA ALA A 233 8.04 -8.61 -24.97
C ALA A 233 7.54 -7.68 -26.10
N ASP A 234 6.36 -7.93 -26.65
CA ASP A 234 5.77 -7.10 -27.70
C ASP A 234 5.53 -5.66 -27.21
N GLY A 235 5.05 -5.48 -25.98
CA GLY A 235 4.89 -4.17 -25.34
C GLY A 235 6.20 -3.40 -25.17
N ARG A 236 7.33 -4.09 -25.16
CA ARG A 236 8.69 -3.50 -25.12
C ARG A 236 9.36 -3.42 -26.51
N GLY A 237 8.65 -3.74 -27.59
CA GLY A 237 9.19 -3.75 -28.95
C GLY A 237 10.11 -4.95 -29.25
N LEU A 238 10.14 -5.98 -28.40
CA LEU A 238 11.00 -7.17 -28.50
C LEU A 238 10.26 -8.33 -29.17
N LYS A 239 9.70 -8.10 -30.34
CA LYS A 239 8.93 -9.11 -31.09
C LYS A 239 9.71 -10.42 -31.31
N GLY A 240 9.03 -11.54 -31.10
CA GLY A 240 9.61 -12.87 -31.25
C GLY A 240 10.48 -13.33 -30.08
N LYS A 241 10.48 -12.57 -28.98
CA LYS A 241 11.09 -12.92 -27.70
C LYS A 241 10.02 -13.06 -26.62
N TRP A 242 10.47 -13.37 -25.42
CA TRP A 242 9.66 -13.44 -24.21
C TRP A 242 10.29 -12.58 -23.13
N VAL A 243 9.49 -11.93 -22.32
CA VAL A 243 9.97 -11.11 -21.20
C VAL A 243 9.30 -11.57 -19.91
N LEU A 244 10.10 -11.81 -18.87
CA LEU A 244 9.65 -12.06 -17.52
C LEU A 244 9.89 -10.80 -16.69
N PRO A 245 8.86 -9.96 -16.47
CA PRO A 245 8.98 -8.76 -15.64
C PRO A 245 9.25 -9.13 -14.19
N LEU A 246 10.07 -8.33 -13.49
CA LEU A 246 10.31 -8.54 -12.07
C LEU A 246 9.12 -8.05 -11.23
N GLN A 247 8.74 -8.86 -10.24
CA GLN A 247 7.93 -8.42 -9.10
C GLN A 247 8.81 -7.72 -8.07
N ASN A 248 8.20 -7.08 -7.08
CA ASN A 248 8.96 -6.26 -6.12
C ASN A 248 9.81 -7.08 -5.14
N THR A 249 9.41 -8.30 -4.80
CA THR A 249 10.08 -9.19 -3.85
C THR A 249 11.36 -9.81 -4.42
N THR A 250 12.18 -10.40 -3.56
CA THR A 250 13.40 -11.15 -3.95
C THR A 250 13.04 -12.35 -4.84
N GLN A 251 12.11 -13.19 -4.38
CA GLN A 251 11.62 -14.32 -5.15
C GLN A 251 10.66 -13.86 -6.26
N GLN A 252 10.65 -14.62 -7.35
CA GLN A 252 9.84 -14.30 -8.53
C GLN A 252 8.89 -15.47 -8.80
N PRO A 253 7.58 -15.25 -9.02
CA PRO A 253 6.60 -16.33 -9.21
C PRO A 253 6.96 -17.32 -10.34
N ALA A 254 7.67 -16.85 -11.35
CA ALA A 254 8.13 -17.70 -12.45
C ALA A 254 9.14 -18.78 -12.02
N LEU A 255 9.83 -18.62 -10.89
CA LEU A 255 10.80 -19.59 -10.38
C LEU A 255 10.16 -20.93 -10.06
N ALA A 256 8.92 -20.94 -9.56
CA ALA A 256 8.19 -22.16 -9.23
C ALA A 256 7.95 -23.09 -10.45
N SER A 257 7.78 -22.50 -11.64
CA SER A 257 7.39 -23.22 -12.85
C SER A 257 8.53 -23.52 -13.83
N LEU A 258 9.60 -22.69 -13.86
CA LEU A 258 10.69 -22.84 -14.82
C LEU A 258 11.51 -24.11 -14.54
N SER A 259 11.51 -25.09 -15.46
CA SER A 259 12.29 -26.30 -15.30
C SER A 259 13.77 -26.14 -15.69
N ASP A 260 14.12 -25.15 -16.55
CA ASP A 260 15.50 -24.83 -16.88
C ASP A 260 16.20 -24.09 -15.71
N ARG A 261 17.12 -24.78 -15.02
CA ARG A 261 17.82 -24.27 -13.84
C ARG A 261 18.66 -23.02 -14.15
N ALA A 262 19.25 -22.94 -15.34
CA ALA A 262 20.06 -21.77 -15.72
C ALA A 262 19.19 -20.53 -15.89
N THR A 263 18.01 -20.68 -16.45
CA THR A 263 17.03 -19.59 -16.57
C THR A 263 16.50 -19.16 -15.20
N ARG A 264 16.25 -20.12 -14.28
CA ARG A 264 15.90 -19.76 -12.88
C ARG A 264 17.00 -18.94 -12.21
N ALA A 265 18.25 -19.42 -12.30
CA ALA A 265 19.40 -18.74 -11.71
C ALA A 265 19.56 -17.30 -12.27
N GLN A 266 19.37 -17.12 -13.57
CA GLN A 266 19.44 -15.81 -14.21
C GLN A 266 18.29 -14.88 -13.79
N LEU A 267 17.06 -15.39 -13.70
CA LEU A 267 15.91 -14.62 -13.23
C LEU A 267 16.10 -14.18 -11.77
N PHE A 268 16.56 -15.10 -10.93
CA PHE A 268 16.87 -14.79 -9.53
C PHE A 268 17.99 -13.76 -9.42
N ASP A 269 19.10 -13.91 -10.16
CA ASP A 269 20.20 -12.95 -10.16
C ASP A 269 19.75 -11.55 -10.60
N ASN A 270 18.92 -11.47 -11.64
CA ASN A 270 18.34 -10.20 -12.07
C ASN A 270 17.48 -9.56 -10.98
N SER A 271 16.72 -10.36 -10.24
CA SER A 271 15.93 -9.90 -9.10
C SER A 271 16.81 -9.50 -7.92
N TRP A 272 17.75 -10.35 -7.54
CA TRP A 272 18.65 -10.19 -6.39
C TRP A 272 19.54 -8.96 -6.50
N THR A 273 20.09 -8.72 -7.70
CA THR A 273 21.01 -7.61 -7.96
C THR A 273 20.34 -6.38 -8.59
N ARG A 274 19.01 -6.31 -8.53
CA ARG A 274 18.32 -5.13 -9.06
C ARG A 274 18.68 -3.89 -8.24
N ALA A 275 18.83 -2.75 -8.93
CA ALA A 275 19.26 -1.49 -8.37
C ALA A 275 20.66 -1.49 -7.70
N GLU A 276 21.54 -2.45 -8.11
CA GLU A 276 22.93 -2.59 -7.63
C GLU A 276 23.95 -2.69 -8.77
N LYS A 277 23.61 -2.23 -9.97
CA LYS A 277 24.44 -2.43 -11.17
C LYS A 277 25.56 -1.39 -11.33
N GLY A 278 25.73 -0.45 -10.40
CA GLY A 278 26.71 0.65 -10.53
C GLY A 278 26.36 1.66 -11.60
N ASP A 279 25.12 1.67 -12.06
CA ASP A 279 24.58 2.60 -13.07
C ASP A 279 23.78 3.75 -12.42
N ALA A 280 23.10 4.56 -13.22
CA ALA A 280 22.32 5.69 -12.73
C ALA A 280 21.15 5.27 -11.80
N ASN A 281 20.72 4.00 -11.86
CA ASN A 281 19.63 3.45 -11.08
C ASN A 281 20.10 2.69 -9.83
N ASP A 282 21.41 2.71 -9.55
CA ASP A 282 21.94 2.14 -8.30
C ASP A 282 21.44 2.94 -7.09
N THR A 283 20.79 2.25 -6.14
CA THR A 283 20.15 2.87 -4.97
C THR A 283 21.03 2.87 -3.72
N ARG A 284 22.14 2.13 -3.70
CA ARG A 284 22.95 1.90 -2.50
C ARG A 284 23.46 3.18 -1.84
N ASP A 285 23.97 4.14 -2.63
CA ASP A 285 24.40 5.42 -2.07
C ASP A 285 23.24 6.24 -1.52
N THR A 286 22.08 6.18 -2.20
CA THR A 286 20.85 6.85 -1.78
C THR A 286 20.37 6.33 -0.42
N ILE A 287 20.24 5.01 -0.24
CA ILE A 287 19.75 4.41 1.01
C ILE A 287 20.74 4.60 2.17
N ALA A 288 22.05 4.47 1.92
CA ALA A 288 23.05 4.73 2.97
C ALA A 288 23.01 6.20 3.44
N THR A 289 22.70 7.14 2.54
CA THR A 289 22.50 8.55 2.89
C THR A 289 21.19 8.76 3.64
N LEU A 290 20.09 8.13 3.18
CA LEU A 290 18.79 8.18 3.88
C LEU A 290 18.92 7.69 5.33
N ALA A 291 19.56 6.55 5.56
CA ALA A 291 19.77 6.02 6.91
C ALA A 291 20.51 7.00 7.81
N GLN A 292 21.59 7.63 7.31
CA GLN A 292 22.33 8.64 8.06
C GLN A 292 21.48 9.88 8.40
N LEU A 293 20.74 10.41 7.42
CA LEU A 293 19.91 11.61 7.63
C LEU A 293 18.75 11.32 8.59
N ARG A 294 18.16 10.14 8.53
CA ARG A 294 17.11 9.70 9.46
C ARG A 294 17.65 9.59 10.89
N ALA A 295 18.84 9.01 11.08
CA ALA A 295 19.48 8.96 12.39
C ALA A 295 19.81 10.37 12.93
N GLN A 296 20.29 11.29 12.08
CA GLN A 296 20.56 12.68 12.44
C GLN A 296 19.25 13.43 12.80
N LYS A 297 18.16 13.20 12.06
CA LYS A 297 16.84 13.75 12.36
C LYS A 297 16.36 13.28 13.73
N ALA A 298 16.43 11.98 14.00
CA ALA A 298 16.04 11.43 15.29
C ALA A 298 16.83 12.03 16.44
N GLN A 299 18.16 12.11 16.31
CA GLN A 299 19.01 12.76 17.31
C GLN A 299 18.66 14.22 17.55
N LEU A 300 18.38 14.98 16.49
CA LEU A 300 17.97 16.38 16.58
C LEU A 300 16.66 16.54 17.36
N LEU A 301 15.73 15.55 17.20
CA LEU A 301 14.46 15.51 17.89
C LEU A 301 14.55 14.92 19.32
N GLY A 302 15.75 14.47 19.75
CA GLY A 302 15.99 13.97 21.10
C GLY A 302 15.89 12.45 21.27
N TYR A 303 15.79 11.69 20.17
CA TYR A 303 15.72 10.22 20.17
C TYR A 303 17.09 9.58 19.94
N PRO A 304 17.37 8.40 20.50
CA PRO A 304 18.66 7.71 20.33
C PRO A 304 18.90 7.22 18.90
N ASN A 305 17.84 6.89 18.15
CA ASN A 305 17.85 6.42 16.77
C ASN A 305 16.49 6.64 16.11
N TYR A 306 16.41 6.36 14.82
CA TYR A 306 15.19 6.61 14.05
C TYR A 306 14.04 5.65 14.42
N ALA A 307 14.34 4.40 14.77
CA ALA A 307 13.33 3.45 15.22
C ALA A 307 12.63 3.93 16.50
N ALA A 308 13.38 4.43 17.49
CA ALA A 308 12.79 4.98 18.70
C ALA A 308 11.89 6.20 18.43
N TYR A 309 12.23 7.01 17.42
CA TYR A 309 11.41 8.12 16.98
C TYR A 309 10.09 7.65 16.33
N VAL A 310 10.16 6.69 15.41
CA VAL A 310 8.97 6.20 14.69
C VAL A 310 8.04 5.41 15.60
N LEU A 311 8.58 4.60 16.50
CA LEU A 311 7.79 3.67 17.31
C LEU A 311 7.04 4.32 18.47
N GLU A 312 7.32 5.58 18.81
CA GLU A 312 6.70 6.25 19.97
C GLU A 312 5.17 6.25 19.92
N ASP A 313 4.57 6.34 18.74
CA ASP A 313 3.12 6.36 18.52
C ASP A 313 2.54 5.05 17.98
N GLN A 314 3.33 3.99 17.94
CA GLN A 314 2.90 2.66 17.52
C GLN A 314 2.45 1.80 18.70
N MET A 315 1.76 0.68 18.46
CA MET A 315 1.36 -0.27 19.51
C MET A 315 2.58 -0.86 20.23
N ALA A 316 3.62 -1.22 19.51
CA ALA A 316 4.88 -1.71 20.07
C ALA A 316 5.59 -0.66 20.92
N ASN A 317 5.52 0.62 20.54
CA ASN A 317 5.97 1.79 21.28
C ASN A 317 7.51 1.91 21.49
N THR A 318 8.29 0.84 21.43
CA THR A 318 9.76 0.88 21.60
C THR A 318 10.45 -0.15 20.72
N PRO A 319 11.72 0.12 20.28
CA PRO A 319 12.53 -0.86 19.58
C PRO A 319 12.69 -2.18 20.34
N ASP A 320 12.93 -2.12 21.65
CA ASP A 320 13.11 -3.33 22.49
C ASP A 320 11.90 -4.26 22.46
N LYS A 321 10.67 -3.72 22.39
CA LYS A 321 9.47 -4.57 22.26
C LYS A 321 9.38 -5.24 20.91
N VAL A 322 9.75 -4.54 19.83
CA VAL A 322 9.82 -5.11 18.48
C VAL A 322 10.86 -6.22 18.43
N GLU A 323 12.07 -5.95 18.89
CA GLU A 323 13.17 -6.92 18.92
C GLU A 323 12.80 -8.17 19.76
N ASN A 324 12.20 -7.97 20.94
CA ASN A 324 11.74 -9.08 21.79
C ASN A 324 10.62 -9.91 21.14
N PHE A 325 9.75 -9.30 20.36
CA PHE A 325 8.72 -10.00 19.60
C PHE A 325 9.36 -10.82 18.47
N MET A 326 10.23 -10.20 17.67
CA MET A 326 10.92 -10.85 16.55
C MET A 326 11.83 -11.99 16.99
N ALA A 327 12.48 -11.85 18.16
CA ALA A 327 13.33 -12.88 18.76
C ALA A 327 12.55 -14.17 19.11
N GLN A 328 11.24 -14.12 19.23
CA GLN A 328 10.39 -15.30 19.41
C GLN A 328 10.06 -15.99 18.06
N LEU A 329 10.07 -15.26 16.95
CA LEU A 329 9.72 -15.77 15.63
C LEU A 329 10.93 -16.34 14.88
N GLY A 330 12.04 -15.61 14.88
CA GLY A 330 13.23 -15.94 14.08
C GLY A 330 13.76 -17.35 14.27
N PRO A 331 13.99 -17.83 15.51
CA PRO A 331 14.47 -19.19 15.75
C PRO A 331 13.51 -20.29 15.28
N ALA A 332 12.20 -20.08 15.44
CA ALA A 332 11.18 -21.02 14.99
C ALA A 332 11.14 -21.13 13.46
N ALA A 333 11.16 -19.97 12.77
CA ALA A 333 11.22 -19.88 11.32
C ALA A 333 12.48 -20.58 10.77
N ARG A 334 13.66 -20.29 11.32
CA ARG A 334 14.91 -20.90 10.89
C ARG A 334 14.92 -22.41 11.08
N ALA A 335 14.50 -22.89 12.25
CA ALA A 335 14.46 -24.34 12.53
C ALA A 335 13.54 -25.10 11.56
N GLN A 336 12.41 -24.52 11.22
CA GLN A 336 11.47 -25.09 10.27
C GLN A 336 12.00 -25.00 8.83
N ALA A 337 12.60 -23.87 8.42
CA ALA A 337 13.23 -23.71 7.11
C ALA A 337 14.38 -24.71 6.90
N ASP A 338 15.17 -25.01 7.93
CA ASP A 338 16.22 -26.04 7.89
C ASP A 338 15.67 -27.46 7.64
N ILE A 339 14.45 -27.73 8.10
CA ILE A 339 13.74 -29.02 7.82
C ILE A 339 13.26 -29.03 6.37
N GLU A 340 12.66 -27.95 5.91
CA GLU A 340 12.16 -27.77 4.54
C GLU A 340 13.29 -27.86 3.51
N ALA A 341 14.44 -27.22 3.78
CA ALA A 341 15.63 -27.30 2.94
C ALA A 341 16.13 -28.75 2.77
N LYS A 342 16.11 -29.57 3.84
CA LYS A 342 16.49 -30.99 3.77
C LYS A 342 15.51 -31.81 2.93
N ASP A 343 14.22 -31.53 3.04
CA ASP A 343 13.20 -32.19 2.22
C ASP A 343 13.39 -31.86 0.74
N ILE A 344 13.67 -30.59 0.43
CA ILE A 344 13.98 -30.13 -0.93
C ILE A 344 15.26 -30.78 -1.46
N GLN A 345 16.34 -30.79 -0.67
CA GLN A 345 17.61 -31.43 -1.07
C GLN A 345 17.41 -32.93 -1.35
N ALA A 346 16.59 -33.63 -0.55
CA ALA A 346 16.28 -35.04 -0.78
C ALA A 346 15.55 -35.26 -2.11
N VAL A 347 14.71 -34.33 -2.57
CA VAL A 347 14.05 -34.40 -3.89
C VAL A 347 15.08 -34.17 -5.00
N ILE A 348 15.97 -33.17 -4.85
CA ILE A 348 17.07 -32.93 -5.80
C ILE A 348 17.92 -34.20 -5.98
N ASP A 349 18.35 -34.81 -4.89
CA ASP A 349 19.19 -36.03 -4.91
C ASP A 349 18.48 -37.21 -5.60
N LYS A 350 17.19 -37.42 -5.32
CA LYS A 350 16.37 -38.45 -5.98
C LYS A 350 16.17 -38.21 -7.47
N SER A 351 16.20 -36.99 -7.94
CA SER A 351 16.07 -36.66 -9.36
C SER A 351 17.28 -37.06 -10.22
N GLY A 352 18.34 -37.57 -9.57
CA GLY A 352 19.63 -37.89 -10.24
C GLY A 352 20.49 -36.65 -10.53
N GLN A 353 20.06 -35.47 -10.09
CA GLN A 353 20.85 -34.26 -10.15
C GLN A 353 21.64 -34.15 -8.83
N HIS A 354 22.92 -33.81 -8.94
CA HIS A 354 23.83 -33.75 -7.78
C HIS A 354 24.35 -32.34 -7.62
N PHE A 355 23.49 -31.46 -7.08
CA PHE A 355 23.90 -30.10 -6.72
C PHE A 355 23.29 -29.72 -5.35
N GLU A 356 23.93 -28.80 -4.70
CA GLU A 356 23.48 -28.20 -3.47
C GLU A 356 22.33 -27.22 -3.76
N LEU A 357 21.29 -27.24 -2.92
CA LEU A 357 20.18 -26.29 -2.96
C LEU A 357 20.68 -24.84 -3.00
N LYS A 358 20.06 -24.03 -3.80
CA LYS A 358 20.29 -22.57 -3.89
C LYS A 358 18.97 -21.82 -3.86
N PRO A 359 18.97 -20.50 -3.52
CA PRO A 359 17.72 -19.73 -3.42
C PRO A 359 16.84 -19.81 -4.66
N TRP A 360 17.41 -19.84 -5.87
CA TRP A 360 16.66 -19.98 -7.12
C TRP A 360 16.09 -21.38 -7.39
N ASP A 361 16.43 -22.36 -6.57
CA ASP A 361 15.93 -23.71 -6.66
C ASP A 361 14.77 -23.95 -5.69
N TRP A 362 14.65 -23.13 -4.63
CA TRP A 362 13.69 -23.34 -3.55
C TRP A 362 12.26 -23.50 -4.06
N GLU A 363 11.74 -22.47 -4.74
CA GLU A 363 10.36 -22.46 -5.24
C GLU A 363 10.06 -23.66 -6.17
N PHE A 364 10.98 -23.97 -7.09
CA PHE A 364 10.80 -25.07 -8.03
C PHE A 364 10.76 -26.44 -7.36
N TYR A 365 11.62 -26.69 -6.39
CA TYR A 365 11.69 -28.00 -5.73
C TYR A 365 10.74 -28.10 -4.53
N SER A 366 10.37 -26.99 -3.89
CA SER A 366 9.31 -27.00 -2.88
C SER A 366 7.97 -27.44 -3.48
N GLU A 367 7.65 -27.04 -4.73
CA GLU A 367 6.48 -27.54 -5.45
C GLU A 367 6.54 -29.08 -5.66
N GLN A 368 7.72 -29.63 -5.92
CA GLN A 368 7.87 -31.07 -6.05
C GLN A 368 7.72 -31.80 -4.70
N VAL A 369 8.21 -31.19 -3.61
CA VAL A 369 7.97 -31.69 -2.24
C VAL A 369 6.48 -31.64 -1.91
N ARG A 370 5.81 -30.51 -2.23
CA ARG A 370 4.36 -30.32 -2.04
C ARG A 370 3.57 -31.39 -2.79
N LYS A 371 3.92 -31.63 -4.05
CA LYS A 371 3.33 -32.69 -4.87
C LYS A 371 3.58 -34.09 -4.27
N ALA A 372 4.80 -34.35 -3.82
CA ALA A 372 5.14 -35.66 -3.26
C ALA A 372 4.47 -35.92 -1.90
N LYS A 373 4.31 -34.92 -1.04
CA LYS A 373 3.71 -35.05 0.30
C LYS A 373 2.19 -34.97 0.30
N PHE A 374 1.60 -34.13 -0.54
CA PHE A 374 0.16 -33.80 -0.51
C PHE A 374 -0.56 -34.19 -1.79
N ASP A 375 0.15 -34.71 -2.81
CA ASP A 375 -0.39 -34.99 -4.15
C ASP A 375 -1.11 -33.75 -4.75
N LEU A 376 -0.53 -32.58 -4.56
CA LEU A 376 -1.06 -31.28 -4.97
C LEU A 376 -0.15 -30.67 -6.04
N ASP A 377 -0.74 -30.22 -7.14
CA ASP A 377 -0.06 -29.55 -8.26
C ASP A 377 -0.74 -28.19 -8.51
N GLU A 378 0.03 -27.10 -8.53
CA GLU A 378 -0.47 -25.75 -8.78
C GLU A 378 -1.25 -25.64 -10.09
N ASN A 379 -0.83 -26.38 -11.12
CA ASN A 379 -1.52 -26.39 -12.41
C ASN A 379 -2.90 -27.09 -12.35
N GLU A 380 -3.15 -27.92 -11.34
CA GLU A 380 -4.46 -28.56 -11.14
C GLU A 380 -5.45 -27.63 -10.45
N ILE A 381 -4.97 -26.70 -9.59
CA ILE A 381 -5.82 -25.79 -8.82
C ILE A 381 -6.06 -24.45 -9.51
N LYS A 382 -5.08 -23.92 -10.23
CA LYS A 382 -5.14 -22.61 -10.89
C LYS A 382 -6.36 -22.43 -11.82
N PRO A 383 -6.88 -23.44 -12.56
CA PRO A 383 -8.11 -23.32 -13.35
C PRO A 383 -9.38 -22.98 -12.56
N TYR A 384 -9.35 -23.08 -11.24
CA TYR A 384 -10.48 -22.76 -10.35
C TYR A 384 -10.42 -21.33 -9.81
N PHE A 385 -9.35 -20.59 -10.10
CA PHE A 385 -9.14 -19.23 -9.61
C PHE A 385 -9.12 -18.24 -10.77
N GLU A 386 -10.28 -18.05 -11.41
CA GLU A 386 -10.47 -17.01 -12.40
C GLU A 386 -10.78 -15.70 -11.67
N LEU A 387 -10.04 -14.61 -12.00
CA LEU A 387 -9.98 -13.35 -11.25
C LEU A 387 -11.37 -12.74 -10.99
N ASP A 388 -12.22 -12.63 -12.03
CA ASP A 388 -13.55 -12.03 -11.86
C ASP A 388 -14.46 -12.89 -10.98
N ASN A 389 -14.34 -14.20 -11.11
CA ASN A 389 -15.09 -15.12 -10.26
C ASN A 389 -14.61 -15.05 -8.80
N VAL A 390 -13.31 -14.98 -8.56
CA VAL A 390 -12.74 -14.79 -7.21
C VAL A 390 -13.23 -13.47 -6.61
N LEU A 391 -13.22 -12.39 -7.38
CA LEU A 391 -13.69 -11.08 -6.90
C LEU A 391 -15.17 -11.13 -6.50
N GLN A 392 -16.04 -11.62 -7.40
CA GLN A 392 -17.49 -11.55 -7.19
C GLN A 392 -18.01 -12.62 -6.23
N ASN A 393 -17.57 -13.86 -6.42
CA ASN A 393 -18.08 -15.02 -5.69
C ASN A 393 -17.18 -15.43 -4.50
N GLY A 394 -16.02 -14.84 -4.35
CA GLY A 394 -15.13 -14.97 -3.19
C GLY A 394 -15.19 -13.73 -2.31
N VAL A 395 -14.50 -12.68 -2.74
CA VAL A 395 -14.31 -11.44 -1.97
C VAL A 395 -15.63 -10.75 -1.63
N PHE A 396 -16.45 -10.46 -2.66
CA PHE A 396 -17.75 -9.78 -2.45
C PHE A 396 -18.74 -10.67 -1.72
N TYR A 397 -18.71 -11.98 -1.98
CA TYR A 397 -19.57 -12.93 -1.26
C TYR A 397 -19.24 -12.97 0.23
N ALA A 398 -17.96 -13.09 0.61
CA ALA A 398 -17.55 -13.07 2.02
C ALA A 398 -17.98 -11.79 2.73
N ALA A 399 -17.77 -10.63 2.09
CA ALA A 399 -18.20 -9.34 2.62
C ALA A 399 -19.73 -9.22 2.73
N ASN A 400 -20.47 -9.77 1.77
CA ASN A 400 -21.92 -9.84 1.87
C ASN A 400 -22.36 -10.71 3.05
N GLN A 401 -21.76 -11.88 3.26
CA GLN A 401 -22.11 -12.76 4.37
C GLN A 401 -21.82 -12.09 5.73
N LEU A 402 -20.67 -11.47 5.90
CA LEU A 402 -20.25 -10.83 7.14
C LEU A 402 -21.00 -9.51 7.42
N TYR A 403 -21.16 -8.66 6.40
CA TYR A 403 -21.58 -7.26 6.62
C TYR A 403 -22.90 -6.90 5.91
N GLY A 404 -23.34 -7.68 4.93
CA GLY A 404 -24.54 -7.41 4.14
C GLY A 404 -24.37 -6.42 3.01
N ILE A 405 -23.16 -5.98 2.76
CA ILE A 405 -22.89 -5.01 1.69
C ILE A 405 -23.03 -5.66 0.31
N THR A 406 -23.39 -4.83 -0.66
CA THR A 406 -23.56 -5.23 -2.06
C THR A 406 -22.77 -4.32 -2.99
N PHE A 407 -22.44 -4.81 -4.19
CA PHE A 407 -21.56 -4.15 -5.15
C PHE A 407 -22.23 -4.03 -6.50
N LYS A 408 -22.16 -2.84 -7.08
CA LYS A 408 -22.72 -2.55 -8.40
C LYS A 408 -21.65 -1.92 -9.28
N GLU A 409 -21.30 -2.57 -10.38
CA GLU A 409 -20.30 -2.03 -11.32
C GLU A 409 -20.80 -0.72 -11.97
N ARG A 410 -19.94 0.29 -12.01
CA ARG A 410 -20.20 1.65 -12.50
C ARG A 410 -19.36 1.94 -13.74
N LYS A 411 -19.82 1.46 -14.89
CA LYS A 411 -19.18 1.68 -16.20
C LYS A 411 -19.31 3.11 -16.72
N ASP A 412 -20.14 3.92 -16.09
CA ASP A 412 -20.37 5.33 -16.39
C ASP A 412 -19.36 6.26 -15.70
N LEU A 413 -18.56 5.75 -14.77
CA LEU A 413 -17.51 6.53 -14.11
C LEU A 413 -16.20 6.47 -14.91
N PRO A 414 -15.50 7.61 -15.03
CA PRO A 414 -14.20 7.62 -15.70
C PRO A 414 -13.15 6.84 -14.88
N VAL A 415 -12.24 6.18 -15.58
CA VAL A 415 -11.11 5.46 -15.02
C VAL A 415 -9.81 5.99 -15.62
N TYR A 416 -8.70 5.90 -14.87
CA TYR A 416 -7.40 6.40 -15.32
C TYR A 416 -6.65 5.43 -16.25
N GLN A 417 -7.12 4.17 -16.33
CA GLN A 417 -6.52 3.14 -17.18
C GLN A 417 -7.62 2.15 -17.60
N PRO A 418 -7.65 1.64 -18.85
CA PRO A 418 -8.75 0.81 -19.37
C PRO A 418 -9.04 -0.48 -18.60
N ASP A 419 -8.06 -1.04 -17.90
CA ASP A 419 -8.22 -2.26 -17.11
C ASP A 419 -8.82 -2.00 -15.71
N VAL A 420 -8.94 -0.73 -15.29
CA VAL A 420 -9.50 -0.35 -14.00
C VAL A 420 -11.01 -0.48 -14.01
N ARG A 421 -11.56 -1.05 -12.94
CA ARG A 421 -13.01 -1.21 -12.77
C ARG A 421 -13.51 -0.44 -11.56
N ALA A 422 -14.66 0.21 -11.66
CA ALA A 422 -15.27 0.97 -10.58
C ALA A 422 -16.55 0.31 -10.11
N PHE A 423 -16.79 0.30 -8.80
CA PHE A 423 -17.98 -0.26 -8.16
C PHE A 423 -18.56 0.71 -7.13
N GLU A 424 -19.87 0.82 -7.10
CA GLU A 424 -20.63 1.43 -6.02
C GLU A 424 -20.88 0.37 -4.95
N VAL A 425 -20.69 0.75 -3.69
CA VAL A 425 -20.89 -0.15 -2.54
C VAL A 425 -22.05 0.35 -1.72
N ASP A 426 -23.06 -0.50 -1.54
CA ASP A 426 -24.24 -0.23 -0.75
C ASP A 426 -24.25 -1.06 0.55
N ASP A 427 -24.66 -0.45 1.66
CA ASP A 427 -24.84 -1.13 2.94
C ASP A 427 -26.11 -2.02 2.92
N LYS A 428 -26.28 -2.85 3.94
CA LYS A 428 -27.40 -3.78 4.14
C LYS A 428 -28.79 -3.14 4.11
N ASP A 429 -28.88 -1.85 4.40
CA ASP A 429 -30.13 -1.08 4.36
C ASP A 429 -30.36 -0.36 3.01
N GLY A 430 -29.47 -0.56 2.04
CA GLY A 430 -29.49 0.08 0.73
C GLY A 430 -28.91 1.49 0.71
N SER A 431 -28.37 1.99 1.80
CA SER A 431 -27.65 3.26 1.81
C SER A 431 -26.27 3.11 1.16
N GLN A 432 -25.90 4.07 0.34
CA GLN A 432 -24.59 4.07 -0.33
C GLN A 432 -23.47 4.30 0.68
N LEU A 433 -22.49 3.41 0.73
CA LEU A 433 -21.27 3.57 1.55
C LEU A 433 -20.21 4.40 0.83
N GLY A 434 -19.88 4.05 -0.41
CA GLY A 434 -18.82 4.72 -1.17
C GLY A 434 -18.62 4.12 -2.56
N LEU A 435 -17.44 4.39 -3.13
CA LEU A 435 -16.97 3.81 -4.38
C LEU A 435 -15.68 3.03 -4.17
N MET A 436 -15.47 2.02 -5.01
CA MET A 436 -14.22 1.27 -5.10
C MET A 436 -13.73 1.19 -6.54
N TYR A 437 -12.41 1.40 -6.72
CA TYR A 437 -11.70 1.18 -7.97
C TYR A 437 -10.73 0.02 -7.79
N PHE A 438 -10.66 -0.89 -8.78
CA PHE A 438 -9.76 -2.04 -8.78
C PHE A 438 -8.82 -1.98 -9.97
N ASP A 439 -7.52 -2.02 -9.72
CA ASP A 439 -6.44 -2.01 -10.71
C ASP A 439 -5.48 -3.19 -10.47
N TYR A 440 -5.78 -4.33 -11.06
CA TYR A 440 -5.14 -5.58 -10.71
C TYR A 440 -3.89 -5.95 -11.54
N PHE A 441 -3.77 -5.46 -12.78
CA PHE A 441 -2.74 -5.98 -13.67
C PHE A 441 -1.42 -5.21 -13.65
N LYS A 442 -0.30 -5.95 -13.67
CA LYS A 442 1.06 -5.40 -13.77
C LYS A 442 1.26 -4.62 -15.08
N ARG A 443 1.95 -3.48 -14.98
CA ARG A 443 2.44 -2.65 -16.08
C ARG A 443 3.86 -2.18 -15.78
N ASP A 444 4.65 -1.85 -16.81
CA ASP A 444 6.02 -1.37 -16.64
C ASP A 444 6.11 0.01 -15.98
N ASN A 445 5.04 0.78 -16.04
CA ASN A 445 4.90 2.10 -15.43
C ASN A 445 4.07 2.08 -14.14
N LYS A 446 4.05 0.95 -13.44
CA LYS A 446 3.35 0.73 -12.17
C LYS A 446 4.34 0.23 -11.13
N GLN A 447 4.31 0.80 -9.95
CA GLN A 447 5.10 0.33 -8.82
C GLN A 447 4.77 -1.13 -8.47
N GLY A 448 5.72 -1.85 -7.91
CA GLY A 448 5.53 -3.23 -7.46
C GLY A 448 4.81 -3.31 -6.13
N GLY A 449 4.33 -4.53 -5.78
CA GLY A 449 3.53 -4.79 -4.59
C GLY A 449 2.04 -4.64 -4.84
N ALA A 450 1.27 -4.63 -3.76
CA ALA A 450 -0.15 -4.32 -3.77
C ALA A 450 -0.43 -3.26 -2.70
N TRP A 451 -1.50 -2.49 -2.85
CA TRP A 451 -1.87 -1.48 -1.86
C TRP A 451 -3.32 -1.02 -2.00
N MET A 452 -3.85 -0.54 -0.90
CA MET A 452 -5.10 0.22 -0.81
C MET A 452 -4.79 1.67 -0.44
N SER A 453 -5.55 2.61 -0.99
CA SER A 453 -5.69 3.97 -0.46
C SER A 453 -7.01 4.59 -0.94
N ASN A 454 -7.19 5.90 -0.75
CA ASN A 454 -8.42 6.60 -1.12
C ASN A 454 -8.13 7.83 -1.98
N PHE A 455 -9.06 8.13 -2.90
CA PHE A 455 -9.13 9.44 -3.59
C PHE A 455 -9.89 10.46 -2.74
N VAL A 456 -10.85 9.99 -1.93
CA VAL A 456 -11.64 10.80 -1.01
C VAL A 456 -11.78 10.01 0.29
N GLY A 457 -11.31 10.60 1.40
CA GLY A 457 -11.47 10.04 2.73
C GLY A 457 -12.87 10.27 3.29
N GLN A 458 -13.33 9.36 4.15
CA GLN A 458 -14.58 9.53 4.89
C GLN A 458 -14.44 10.63 5.94
N SER A 459 -15.44 11.48 6.12
CA SER A 459 -15.55 12.39 7.26
C SER A 459 -16.98 12.92 7.41
N LYS A 460 -17.52 12.81 8.61
CA LYS A 460 -18.81 13.45 8.94
C LYS A 460 -18.70 14.98 9.00
N LEU A 461 -17.59 15.51 9.50
CA LEU A 461 -17.33 16.95 9.55
C LEU A 461 -17.36 17.58 8.18
N LEU A 462 -16.79 16.90 7.18
CA LEU A 462 -16.68 17.39 5.81
C LEU A 462 -17.82 16.92 4.92
N GLY A 463 -18.68 16.01 5.42
CA GLY A 463 -19.78 15.42 4.65
C GLY A 463 -19.29 14.56 3.48
N THR A 464 -18.11 13.97 3.57
CA THR A 464 -17.51 13.13 2.53
C THR A 464 -17.74 11.64 2.81
N LYS A 465 -17.95 10.88 1.74
CA LYS A 465 -17.97 9.43 1.72
C LYS A 465 -16.72 8.90 1.01
N PRO A 466 -16.23 7.69 1.34
CA PRO A 466 -14.97 7.19 0.82
C PRO A 466 -15.05 6.85 -0.67
N VAL A 467 -13.99 7.20 -1.40
CA VAL A 467 -13.70 6.71 -2.75
C VAL A 467 -12.35 6.02 -2.69
N ILE A 468 -12.38 4.70 -2.70
CA ILE A 468 -11.23 3.83 -2.40
C ILE A 468 -10.69 3.20 -3.68
N TYR A 469 -9.43 2.87 -3.69
CA TYR A 469 -8.83 2.04 -4.73
C TYR A 469 -7.98 0.91 -4.15
N ASN A 470 -8.04 -0.26 -4.80
CA ASN A 470 -7.12 -1.37 -4.63
C ASN A 470 -6.25 -1.52 -5.87
N VAL A 471 -4.96 -1.63 -5.69
CA VAL A 471 -3.98 -1.85 -6.75
C VAL A 471 -3.21 -3.13 -6.47
N ALA A 472 -3.04 -3.98 -7.49
CA ALA A 472 -2.20 -5.16 -7.42
C ALA A 472 -1.35 -5.30 -8.69
N ASN A 473 -0.54 -6.35 -8.77
CA ASN A 473 0.40 -6.57 -9.86
C ASN A 473 0.31 -7.99 -10.43
N PHE A 474 -0.92 -8.50 -10.62
CA PHE A 474 -1.16 -9.81 -11.20
C PHE A 474 -0.74 -9.87 -12.67
N THR A 475 -0.39 -11.05 -13.14
CA THR A 475 -0.02 -11.25 -14.53
C THR A 475 -1.22 -11.01 -15.44
N LYS A 476 -1.11 -10.03 -16.35
CA LYS A 476 -2.16 -9.75 -17.35
C LYS A 476 -2.22 -10.91 -18.37
N PRO A 477 -3.39 -11.53 -18.59
CA PRO A 477 -3.54 -12.57 -19.60
C PRO A 477 -3.42 -11.99 -21.01
N ALA A 478 -3.10 -12.86 -21.99
CA ALA A 478 -3.18 -12.50 -23.38
C ALA A 478 -4.64 -12.18 -23.78
N PRO A 479 -4.89 -11.31 -24.79
CA PRO A 479 -6.23 -10.97 -25.20
C PRO A 479 -7.11 -12.20 -25.49
N GLY A 480 -8.31 -12.25 -24.88
CA GLY A 480 -9.25 -13.34 -25.03
C GLY A 480 -8.95 -14.60 -24.20
N GLN A 481 -7.91 -14.55 -23.36
CA GLN A 481 -7.64 -15.60 -22.38
C GLN A 481 -8.20 -15.22 -21.01
N PRO A 482 -8.62 -16.20 -20.16
CA PRO A 482 -9.04 -15.94 -18.79
C PRO A 482 -7.87 -15.47 -17.94
N ALA A 483 -8.15 -14.63 -16.94
CA ALA A 483 -7.17 -14.24 -15.93
C ALA A 483 -7.14 -15.28 -14.81
N LEU A 484 -6.36 -16.35 -15.02
CA LEU A 484 -6.14 -17.39 -14.01
C LEU A 484 -5.00 -16.96 -13.08
N ILE A 485 -5.33 -16.75 -11.81
CA ILE A 485 -4.41 -16.28 -10.79
C ILE A 485 -3.93 -17.43 -9.87
N SER A 486 -2.84 -17.21 -9.15
CA SER A 486 -2.36 -18.14 -8.12
C SER A 486 -3.22 -18.03 -6.86
N PHE A 487 -3.09 -18.99 -5.93
CA PHE A 487 -3.77 -18.87 -4.63
C PHE A 487 -3.19 -17.71 -3.80
N ASP A 488 -1.91 -17.39 -3.93
CA ASP A 488 -1.29 -16.22 -3.30
C ASP A 488 -1.89 -14.90 -3.83
N ASP A 489 -2.19 -14.82 -5.14
CA ASP A 489 -2.91 -13.68 -5.71
C ASP A 489 -4.34 -13.60 -5.15
N VAL A 490 -5.02 -14.75 -4.93
CA VAL A 490 -6.33 -14.77 -4.25
C VAL A 490 -6.22 -14.20 -2.84
N THR A 491 -5.25 -14.65 -2.05
CA THR A 491 -4.99 -14.14 -0.70
C THR A 491 -4.73 -12.63 -0.73
N THR A 492 -3.91 -12.15 -1.68
CA THR A 492 -3.66 -10.71 -1.89
C THR A 492 -4.96 -9.94 -2.18
N MET A 493 -5.88 -10.49 -2.98
CA MET A 493 -7.19 -9.85 -3.23
C MET A 493 -8.00 -9.71 -1.94
N PHE A 494 -8.02 -10.72 -1.08
CA PHE A 494 -8.71 -10.64 0.22
C PHE A 494 -8.01 -9.64 1.14
N HIS A 495 -6.68 -9.63 1.17
CA HIS A 495 -5.87 -8.67 1.94
C HIS A 495 -6.22 -7.22 1.60
N GLU A 496 -6.03 -6.82 0.34
CA GLU A 496 -6.30 -5.45 -0.10
C GLU A 496 -7.77 -5.04 0.10
N PHE A 497 -8.66 -6.02 -0.03
CA PHE A 497 -10.06 -5.77 0.26
C PHE A 497 -10.36 -5.60 1.75
N GLY A 498 -9.58 -6.21 2.64
CA GLY A 498 -9.66 -5.98 4.08
C GLY A 498 -9.33 -4.52 4.45
N HIS A 499 -8.29 -3.96 3.85
CA HIS A 499 -8.01 -2.52 3.94
C HIS A 499 -9.17 -1.68 3.38
N ALA A 500 -9.73 -2.09 2.25
CA ALA A 500 -10.86 -1.38 1.67
C ALA A 500 -12.09 -1.39 2.59
N LEU A 501 -12.37 -2.51 3.26
CA LEU A 501 -13.43 -2.57 4.28
C LEU A 501 -13.17 -1.61 5.44
N HIS A 502 -11.92 -1.48 5.90
CA HIS A 502 -11.53 -0.52 6.93
C HIS A 502 -11.83 0.93 6.50
N GLY A 503 -11.54 1.27 5.24
CA GLY A 503 -11.88 2.59 4.69
C GLY A 503 -13.37 2.79 4.40
N LEU A 504 -14.08 1.76 3.89
CA LEU A 504 -15.52 1.83 3.57
C LEU A 504 -16.38 1.96 4.82
N PHE A 505 -16.01 1.29 5.90
CA PHE A 505 -16.76 1.32 7.16
C PHE A 505 -16.35 2.44 8.10
N ALA A 506 -15.37 3.25 7.70
CA ALA A 506 -14.99 4.45 8.42
C ALA A 506 -16.22 5.30 8.77
N ASN A 507 -16.32 5.74 10.03
CA ASN A 507 -17.52 6.41 10.53
C ASN A 507 -17.19 7.57 11.49
N GLU A 508 -15.99 8.11 11.36
CA GLU A 508 -15.42 9.15 12.21
C GLU A 508 -15.96 10.54 11.84
N VAL A 509 -15.91 11.43 12.80
CA VAL A 509 -16.23 12.85 12.58
C VAL A 509 -15.06 13.52 11.85
N TYR A 510 -13.84 13.24 12.29
CA TYR A 510 -12.63 13.96 11.87
C TYR A 510 -11.79 13.15 10.88
N PRO A 511 -11.43 13.74 9.73
CA PRO A 511 -10.67 13.02 8.70
C PRO A 511 -9.30 12.53 9.18
N THR A 512 -8.63 13.24 10.09
CA THR A 512 -7.34 12.82 10.67
C THR A 512 -7.40 11.47 11.39
N LEU A 513 -8.55 11.09 11.94
CA LEU A 513 -8.74 9.84 12.69
C LEU A 513 -9.41 8.74 11.86
N SER A 514 -9.77 9.02 10.59
CA SER A 514 -10.71 8.20 9.84
C SER A 514 -10.05 7.02 9.12
N GLY A 515 -10.72 5.87 9.15
CA GLY A 515 -10.40 4.69 8.36
C GLY A 515 -8.99 4.16 8.61
N THR A 516 -8.20 4.08 7.56
CA THR A 516 -6.82 3.56 7.60
C THR A 516 -5.77 4.55 8.12
N ASN A 517 -6.18 5.73 8.63
CA ASN A 517 -5.28 6.68 9.31
C ASN A 517 -4.96 6.20 10.73
N VAL A 518 -4.35 5.05 10.86
CA VAL A 518 -4.01 4.37 12.10
C VAL A 518 -2.51 4.05 12.16
N ALA A 519 -2.04 3.55 13.32
CA ALA A 519 -0.66 3.09 13.47
C ALA A 519 -0.31 1.97 12.47
N ARG A 520 0.96 1.90 12.05
CA ARG A 520 1.44 0.88 11.09
C ARG A 520 1.25 -0.54 11.62
N ASP A 521 1.52 -0.74 12.90
CA ASP A 521 1.32 -2.03 13.56
C ASP A 521 -0.13 -2.29 14.03
N PHE A 522 -1.08 -1.59 13.41
CA PHE A 522 -2.51 -1.85 13.48
C PHE A 522 -3.16 -1.89 12.10
N VAL A 523 -2.62 -1.16 11.11
CA VAL A 523 -3.27 -1.00 9.81
C VAL A 523 -3.42 -2.30 9.03
N GLU A 524 -2.47 -3.24 9.18
CA GLU A 524 -2.52 -4.56 8.53
C GLU A 524 -3.44 -5.56 9.23
N PHE A 525 -3.90 -5.29 10.44
CA PHE A 525 -4.80 -6.19 11.17
C PHE A 525 -6.11 -6.47 10.41
N PRO A 526 -6.87 -5.47 9.91
CA PRO A 526 -8.08 -5.73 9.14
C PRO A 526 -7.83 -6.45 7.80
N SER A 527 -6.69 -6.21 7.16
CA SER A 527 -6.35 -6.83 5.87
C SER A 527 -5.97 -8.30 6.03
N GLN A 528 -5.06 -8.62 6.96
CA GLN A 528 -4.66 -9.99 7.26
C GLN A 528 -5.83 -10.81 7.81
N PHE A 529 -6.63 -10.23 8.71
CA PHE A 529 -7.86 -10.88 9.17
C PHE A 529 -8.79 -11.28 8.01
N ASN A 530 -8.87 -10.47 6.97
CA ASN A 530 -9.74 -10.76 5.82
C ASN A 530 -9.21 -11.91 4.95
N GLU A 531 -7.90 -12.22 5.00
CA GLU A 531 -7.28 -13.34 4.27
C GLU A 531 -7.83 -14.70 4.71
N HIS A 532 -8.17 -14.87 6.00
CA HIS A 532 -8.72 -16.12 6.53
C HIS A 532 -9.98 -16.59 5.80
N TRP A 533 -10.75 -15.66 5.23
CA TRP A 533 -11.96 -15.99 4.49
C TRP A 533 -11.68 -16.63 3.13
N ALA A 534 -10.47 -16.49 2.58
CA ALA A 534 -10.10 -17.11 1.32
C ALA A 534 -10.21 -18.66 1.37
N LEU A 535 -9.79 -19.29 2.47
CA LEU A 535 -9.89 -20.75 2.67
C LEU A 535 -11.08 -21.17 3.55
N TYR A 536 -11.90 -20.21 4.02
CA TYR A 536 -13.07 -20.58 4.81
C TYR A 536 -14.02 -21.45 3.98
N PRO A 537 -14.43 -22.66 4.44
CA PRO A 537 -15.08 -23.66 3.58
C PRO A 537 -16.27 -23.14 2.79
N GLN A 538 -17.15 -22.36 3.41
CA GLN A 538 -18.34 -21.80 2.75
C GLN A 538 -17.96 -20.78 1.65
N VAL A 539 -16.94 -19.96 1.84
CA VAL A 539 -16.46 -18.99 0.86
C VAL A 539 -15.70 -19.70 -0.25
N PHE A 540 -14.77 -20.58 0.12
CA PHE A 540 -13.94 -21.32 -0.84
C PHE A 540 -14.79 -22.13 -1.82
N GLN A 541 -15.77 -22.89 -1.34
CA GLN A 541 -16.70 -23.68 -2.18
C GLN A 541 -17.54 -22.79 -3.12
N HIS A 542 -17.77 -21.53 -2.76
CA HIS A 542 -18.58 -20.61 -3.55
C HIS A 542 -17.82 -20.05 -4.75
N TYR A 543 -16.50 -19.82 -4.64
CA TYR A 543 -15.73 -19.24 -5.74
C TYR A 543 -14.77 -20.24 -6.43
N ALA A 544 -14.36 -21.32 -5.78
CA ALA A 544 -13.43 -22.29 -6.35
C ALA A 544 -14.14 -23.19 -7.38
N VAL A 545 -14.46 -22.64 -8.53
CA VAL A 545 -15.15 -23.29 -9.65
C VAL A 545 -14.32 -23.22 -10.92
N HIS A 546 -14.28 -24.30 -11.69
CA HIS A 546 -13.46 -24.37 -12.90
C HIS A 546 -13.97 -23.41 -13.98
N TYR A 547 -13.09 -22.56 -14.51
CA TYR A 547 -13.44 -21.44 -15.39
C TYR A 547 -14.15 -21.82 -16.68
N GLN A 548 -13.99 -23.07 -17.21
CA GLN A 548 -14.64 -23.53 -18.42
C GLN A 548 -15.89 -24.40 -18.16
N THR A 549 -15.78 -25.34 -17.20
CA THR A 549 -16.86 -26.31 -16.94
C THR A 549 -17.86 -25.79 -15.93
N HIS A 550 -17.49 -24.79 -15.14
CA HIS A 550 -18.26 -24.24 -14.00
C HIS A 550 -18.54 -25.29 -12.91
N GLU A 551 -17.81 -26.42 -12.95
CA GLU A 551 -17.88 -27.43 -11.89
C GLU A 551 -17.11 -26.95 -10.66
N PRO A 552 -17.64 -27.17 -9.45
CA PRO A 552 -16.92 -26.86 -8.23
C PRO A 552 -15.64 -27.68 -8.10
N MET A 553 -14.65 -27.16 -7.40
CA MET A 553 -13.43 -27.92 -7.13
C MET A 553 -13.78 -29.22 -6.41
N PRO A 554 -13.24 -30.38 -6.88
CA PRO A 554 -13.48 -31.66 -6.22
C PRO A 554 -13.05 -31.66 -4.76
N GLN A 555 -13.87 -32.21 -3.86
CA GLN A 555 -13.55 -32.22 -2.42
C GLN A 555 -12.18 -32.83 -2.11
N ALA A 556 -11.78 -33.88 -2.85
CA ALA A 556 -10.46 -34.46 -2.70
C ALA A 556 -9.32 -33.46 -2.96
N LEU A 557 -9.51 -32.49 -3.86
CA LEU A 557 -8.52 -31.46 -4.14
C LEU A 557 -8.55 -30.36 -3.05
N VAL A 558 -9.73 -30.01 -2.56
CA VAL A 558 -9.90 -29.09 -1.39
C VAL A 558 -9.18 -29.64 -0.17
N ASP A 559 -9.36 -30.96 0.12
CA ASP A 559 -8.71 -31.63 1.25
C ASP A 559 -7.17 -31.62 1.14
N LYS A 560 -6.63 -31.71 -0.09
CA LYS A 560 -5.19 -31.60 -0.35
C LYS A 560 -4.68 -30.17 -0.07
N ILE A 561 -5.40 -29.15 -0.53
CA ILE A 561 -5.08 -27.75 -0.28
C ILE A 561 -5.05 -27.48 1.23
N GLN A 562 -6.07 -27.90 1.97
CA GLN A 562 -6.13 -27.71 3.42
C GLN A 562 -5.00 -28.43 4.16
N LYS A 563 -4.61 -29.62 3.72
CA LYS A 563 -3.46 -30.34 4.30
C LYS A 563 -2.13 -29.64 4.00
N ALA A 564 -2.03 -28.98 2.86
CA ALA A 564 -0.84 -28.26 2.44
C ALA A 564 -0.77 -26.82 3.02
N ALA A 565 -1.80 -26.31 3.69
CA ALA A 565 -1.87 -24.93 4.18
C ALA A 565 -0.72 -24.55 5.15
N LYS A 566 -0.14 -25.53 5.82
CA LYS A 566 1.02 -25.33 6.73
C LYS A 566 2.36 -25.73 6.09
N PHE A 567 2.39 -25.87 4.78
CA PHE A 567 3.61 -26.20 4.05
C PHE A 567 4.44 -24.96 3.80
N ASN A 568 5.77 -25.08 3.85
CA ASN A 568 6.73 -24.01 3.55
C ASN A 568 6.71 -22.80 4.53
N GLN A 569 6.12 -22.98 5.72
CA GLN A 569 5.95 -21.88 6.69
C GLN A 569 7.26 -21.42 7.33
N GLY A 570 8.29 -22.26 7.36
CA GLY A 570 9.64 -21.86 7.79
C GLY A 570 10.27 -20.87 6.81
N TYR A 571 10.12 -21.14 5.52
CA TYR A 571 10.57 -20.24 4.46
C TYR A 571 9.81 -18.90 4.51
N GLU A 572 8.48 -18.95 4.48
CA GLU A 572 7.62 -17.75 4.40
C GLU A 572 7.83 -16.81 5.61
N LEU A 573 7.81 -17.37 6.82
CA LEU A 573 8.08 -16.58 8.02
C LEU A 573 9.55 -16.12 8.05
N GLY A 574 10.49 -16.96 7.60
CA GLY A 574 11.91 -16.66 7.58
C GLY A 574 12.26 -15.48 6.69
N GLU A 575 11.73 -15.41 5.47
CA GLU A 575 11.97 -14.29 4.56
C GLU A 575 11.37 -12.98 5.09
N LEU A 576 10.18 -13.07 5.71
CA LEU A 576 9.46 -11.91 6.25
C LEU A 576 10.20 -11.34 7.47
N VAL A 577 10.55 -12.19 8.45
CA VAL A 577 11.26 -11.77 9.67
C VAL A 577 12.67 -11.26 9.33
N ALA A 578 13.37 -11.88 8.37
CA ALA A 578 14.67 -11.39 7.91
C ALA A 578 14.58 -9.97 7.31
N ALA A 579 13.53 -9.67 6.54
CA ALA A 579 13.30 -8.33 6.03
C ALA A 579 12.96 -7.32 7.14
N ALA A 580 12.14 -7.71 8.11
CA ALA A 580 11.77 -6.86 9.25
C ALA A 580 12.96 -6.56 10.17
N GLU A 581 13.80 -7.56 10.42
CA GLU A 581 15.05 -7.35 11.18
C GLU A 581 16.03 -6.44 10.41
N LEU A 582 16.14 -6.62 9.09
CA LEU A 582 16.98 -5.74 8.27
C LEU A 582 16.49 -4.28 8.36
N ASP A 583 15.20 -4.04 8.36
CA ASP A 583 14.61 -2.71 8.59
C ASP A 583 15.02 -2.15 9.97
N MET A 584 14.84 -2.94 11.03
CA MET A 584 15.20 -2.52 12.38
C MET A 584 16.68 -2.24 12.53
N GLN A 585 17.58 -3.07 11.96
CA GLN A 585 19.01 -2.87 11.99
C GLN A 585 19.44 -1.55 11.30
N TRP A 586 18.81 -1.18 10.16
CA TRP A 586 19.04 0.11 9.52
C TRP A 586 18.60 1.30 10.37
N HIS A 587 17.47 1.20 11.05
CA HIS A 587 16.85 2.33 11.72
C HIS A 587 17.17 2.44 13.21
N THR A 588 17.86 1.45 13.79
CA THR A 588 18.47 1.53 15.13
C THR A 588 19.89 2.08 15.11
N LEU A 589 20.45 2.37 13.94
CA LEU A 589 21.76 3.04 13.82
C LEU A 589 21.74 4.41 14.52
N PRO A 590 22.72 4.71 15.41
CA PRO A 590 22.84 6.03 16.01
C PRO A 590 23.39 7.05 14.99
N ALA A 591 23.12 8.33 15.19
CA ALA A 591 23.63 9.40 14.31
C ALA A 591 25.17 9.48 14.22
N SER A 592 25.89 8.91 15.19
CA SER A 592 27.35 8.81 15.18
C SER A 592 27.89 7.67 14.32
N ALA A 593 27.03 6.76 13.84
CA ALA A 593 27.45 5.69 12.95
C ALA A 593 28.00 6.25 11.62
N PRO A 594 29.10 5.68 11.09
CA PRO A 594 29.59 6.08 9.78
C PRO A 594 28.58 5.70 8.69
N LYS A 595 28.69 6.32 7.51
CA LYS A 595 27.94 5.89 6.33
C LYS A 595 28.28 4.43 6.04
N GLN A 596 27.27 3.57 5.93
CA GLN A 596 27.44 2.14 5.75
C GLN A 596 27.73 1.77 4.29
N ASP A 597 28.54 0.73 4.10
CA ASP A 597 28.55 -0.05 2.87
C ASP A 597 27.31 -0.97 2.92
N VAL A 598 26.41 -0.82 1.96
CA VAL A 598 25.07 -1.43 2.02
C VAL A 598 25.14 -2.95 1.97
N ASP A 599 25.99 -3.51 1.11
CA ASP A 599 26.10 -4.96 0.94
C ASP A 599 26.75 -5.60 2.18
N ALA A 600 27.80 -5.00 2.71
CA ALA A 600 28.46 -5.47 3.93
C ALA A 600 27.55 -5.30 5.16
N PHE A 601 26.80 -4.22 5.24
CA PHE A 601 25.83 -3.98 6.31
C PHE A 601 24.73 -5.03 6.34
N GLU A 602 24.09 -5.32 5.19
CA GLU A 602 23.02 -6.31 5.06
C GLU A 602 23.49 -7.69 5.56
N VAL A 603 24.66 -8.14 5.09
CA VAL A 603 25.24 -9.41 5.52
C VAL A 603 25.49 -9.44 7.03
N GLN A 604 26.03 -8.35 7.60
CA GLN A 604 26.30 -8.27 9.03
C GLN A 604 25.02 -8.17 9.86
N ALA A 605 24.03 -7.43 9.40
CA ALA A 605 22.72 -7.28 10.06
C ALA A 605 22.02 -8.64 10.20
N LEU A 606 21.83 -9.35 9.09
CA LEU A 606 21.20 -10.67 9.10
C LEU A 606 21.96 -11.70 9.93
N LYS A 607 23.29 -11.63 9.92
CA LYS A 607 24.14 -12.49 10.76
C LYS A 607 23.98 -12.20 12.25
N THR A 608 23.82 -10.92 12.62
CA THR A 608 23.66 -10.50 14.03
C THR A 608 22.37 -11.08 14.62
N VAL A 609 21.31 -11.15 13.85
CA VAL A 609 19.99 -11.70 14.26
C VAL A 609 19.81 -13.19 13.92
N HIS A 610 20.87 -13.85 13.45
CA HIS A 610 20.88 -15.27 13.09
C HIS A 610 19.87 -15.66 11.98
N LEU A 611 19.59 -14.75 11.06
CA LEU A 611 18.74 -14.95 9.89
C LEU A 611 19.53 -14.91 8.56
N ASP A 612 20.84 -15.15 8.63
CA ASP A 612 21.73 -15.31 7.48
C ASP A 612 21.58 -16.70 6.83
N MET A 613 20.36 -17.04 6.45
CA MET A 613 20.03 -18.35 5.85
C MET A 613 20.41 -18.36 4.36
N ALA A 614 21.29 -19.28 3.97
CA ALA A 614 21.84 -19.31 2.61
C ALA A 614 20.79 -19.57 1.51
N ASP A 615 19.74 -20.33 1.84
CA ASP A 615 18.71 -20.78 0.89
C ASP A 615 17.39 -20.02 1.03
N VAL A 616 17.24 -19.25 2.11
CA VAL A 616 16.07 -18.42 2.41
C VAL A 616 16.50 -16.96 2.45
N PRO A 617 16.52 -16.25 1.31
CA PRO A 617 16.86 -14.84 1.27
C PRO A 617 15.79 -14.00 1.94
N PRO A 618 16.12 -12.79 2.44
CA PRO A 618 15.10 -11.88 2.93
C PRO A 618 14.12 -11.52 1.80
N ARG A 619 12.87 -11.30 2.16
CA ARG A 619 11.81 -10.94 1.21
C ARG A 619 12.17 -9.71 0.36
N TYR A 620 12.91 -8.79 0.94
CA TYR A 620 13.51 -7.63 0.27
C TYR A 620 14.96 -7.47 0.69
N ARG A 621 15.82 -7.14 -0.27
CA ARG A 621 17.15 -6.61 0.03
C ARG A 621 17.08 -5.08 0.17
N SER A 622 18.08 -4.53 0.85
CA SER A 622 18.17 -3.09 1.08
C SER A 622 18.00 -2.25 -0.19
N SER A 623 18.58 -2.69 -1.30
CA SER A 623 18.61 -1.94 -2.58
C SER A 623 17.22 -1.76 -3.24
N TYR A 624 16.23 -2.58 -2.93
CA TYR A 624 14.87 -2.51 -3.50
C TYR A 624 13.74 -2.55 -2.47
N PHE A 625 14.05 -2.28 -1.22
CA PHE A 625 13.08 -2.31 -0.13
C PHE A 625 12.25 -1.02 -0.07
N ASN A 626 11.35 -0.86 -1.03
CA ASN A 626 10.54 0.37 -1.18
C ASN A 626 9.78 0.74 0.09
N HIS A 627 9.21 -0.27 0.80
CA HIS A 627 8.45 -0.07 2.03
C HIS A 627 9.19 0.82 3.02
N ILE A 628 10.48 0.54 3.27
CA ILE A 628 11.24 1.23 4.31
C ILE A 628 11.95 2.49 3.82
N TRP A 629 12.25 2.60 2.52
CA TRP A 629 13.01 3.75 2.02
C TRP A 629 12.13 4.90 1.52
N ALA A 630 10.93 4.62 0.98
CA ALA A 630 10.09 5.66 0.39
C ALA A 630 8.58 5.53 0.69
N ASN A 631 8.11 4.40 1.22
CA ASN A 631 6.69 4.14 1.40
C ASN A 631 6.21 4.10 2.86
N GLY A 632 6.90 4.79 3.78
CA GLY A 632 6.40 5.06 5.13
C GLY A 632 6.47 3.90 6.13
N TYR A 633 7.18 2.79 5.80
CA TYR A 633 7.40 1.64 6.70
C TYR A 633 8.81 1.61 7.33
N ALA A 634 9.52 2.72 7.36
CA ALA A 634 10.82 2.79 8.02
C ALA A 634 10.70 2.48 9.51
N ALA A 635 11.46 1.52 10.02
CA ALA A 635 11.31 0.92 11.35
C ALA A 635 9.88 0.40 11.62
N GLY A 636 9.17 -0.02 10.56
CA GLY A 636 7.77 -0.39 10.61
C GLY A 636 7.42 -1.68 9.88
N TYR A 637 8.38 -2.37 9.25
CA TYR A 637 8.08 -3.60 8.50
C TYR A 637 7.73 -4.79 9.41
N TYR A 638 8.15 -4.78 10.67
CA TYR A 638 7.70 -5.73 11.69
C TYR A 638 6.17 -5.77 11.85
N ALA A 639 5.48 -4.71 11.44
CA ALA A 639 4.03 -4.55 11.57
C ALA A 639 3.26 -5.73 10.99
N TYR A 640 3.71 -6.31 9.86
CA TYR A 640 3.06 -7.48 9.26
C TYR A 640 3.01 -8.68 10.20
N SER A 641 4.12 -9.03 10.84
CA SER A 641 4.13 -10.11 11.83
C SER A 641 3.42 -9.73 13.14
N TRP A 642 3.49 -8.46 13.53
CA TRP A 642 2.77 -7.96 14.70
C TRP A 642 1.26 -8.04 14.53
N THR A 643 0.75 -7.61 13.39
CA THR A 643 -0.68 -7.60 13.11
C THR A 643 -1.21 -8.98 12.76
N GLU A 644 -0.37 -9.90 12.27
CA GLU A 644 -0.70 -11.32 12.14
C GLU A 644 -1.03 -11.96 13.51
N MET A 645 -0.31 -11.59 14.56
CA MET A 645 -0.69 -11.99 15.91
C MET A 645 -2.08 -11.47 16.31
N LEU A 646 -2.43 -10.23 15.92
CA LEU A 646 -3.75 -9.65 16.20
C LEU A 646 -4.86 -10.34 15.38
N ASP A 647 -4.59 -10.60 14.12
CA ASP A 647 -5.58 -11.18 13.22
C ASP A 647 -5.88 -12.64 13.55
N ASP A 648 -4.85 -13.44 13.86
CA ASP A 648 -5.02 -14.83 14.30
C ASP A 648 -5.80 -14.95 15.62
N ASP A 649 -5.56 -14.05 16.56
CA ASP A 649 -6.37 -13.94 17.78
C ASP A 649 -7.83 -13.59 17.46
N ALA A 650 -8.06 -12.62 16.57
CA ALA A 650 -9.39 -12.23 16.16
C ALA A 650 -10.10 -13.35 15.39
N TYR A 651 -9.39 -14.06 14.49
CA TYR A 651 -9.95 -15.21 13.79
C TYR A 651 -10.25 -16.37 14.73
N HIS A 652 -9.39 -16.65 15.72
CA HIS A 652 -9.66 -17.61 16.79
C HIS A 652 -10.94 -17.27 17.55
N TRP A 653 -11.17 -15.98 17.85
CA TRP A 653 -12.43 -15.51 18.42
C TRP A 653 -13.62 -15.85 17.52
N PHE A 654 -13.55 -15.54 16.21
CA PHE A 654 -14.62 -15.88 15.27
C PHE A 654 -14.87 -17.38 15.20
N ALA A 655 -13.83 -18.19 15.07
CA ALA A 655 -13.94 -19.66 15.00
C ALA A 655 -14.66 -20.26 16.21
N THR A 656 -14.43 -19.70 17.41
CA THR A 656 -15.08 -20.16 18.67
C THR A 656 -16.46 -19.56 18.88
N HIS A 657 -16.88 -18.56 18.09
CA HIS A 657 -18.18 -17.87 18.19
C HIS A 657 -19.06 -18.05 16.95
N GLY A 658 -18.92 -19.13 16.21
CA GLY A 658 -19.79 -19.48 15.07
C GLY A 658 -19.27 -19.09 13.69
N GLY A 659 -18.08 -18.54 13.58
CA GLY A 659 -17.37 -18.26 12.32
C GLY A 659 -18.01 -17.16 11.47
N LEU A 660 -18.22 -17.43 10.18
CA LEU A 660 -18.74 -16.49 9.18
C LEU A 660 -20.22 -16.18 9.40
N THR A 661 -20.53 -15.32 10.36
CA THR A 661 -21.91 -14.88 10.65
C THR A 661 -22.04 -13.37 10.58
N ARG A 662 -23.27 -12.91 10.28
CA ARG A 662 -23.61 -11.48 10.26
C ARG A 662 -23.39 -10.80 11.61
N GLU A 663 -23.66 -11.51 12.70
CA GLU A 663 -23.50 -10.99 14.06
C GLU A 663 -22.01 -10.75 14.38
N ASN A 664 -21.15 -11.70 14.06
CA ASN A 664 -19.70 -11.58 14.25
C ASN A 664 -19.11 -10.48 13.36
N GLY A 665 -19.52 -10.42 12.09
CA GLY A 665 -19.10 -9.36 11.17
C GLY A 665 -19.54 -7.97 11.66
N GLN A 666 -20.79 -7.84 12.14
CA GLN A 666 -21.25 -6.55 12.68
C GLN A 666 -20.46 -6.15 13.93
N ARG A 667 -20.13 -7.09 14.82
CA ARG A 667 -19.27 -6.82 16.00
C ARG A 667 -17.87 -6.33 15.58
N PHE A 668 -17.24 -6.98 14.60
CA PHE A 668 -15.93 -6.59 14.09
C PHE A 668 -16.00 -5.21 13.42
N ARG A 669 -17.04 -4.95 12.61
CA ARG A 669 -17.30 -3.65 12.02
C ARG A 669 -17.41 -2.55 13.09
N ASP A 670 -18.24 -2.75 14.14
CA ASP A 670 -18.53 -1.73 15.13
C ASP A 670 -17.37 -1.45 16.08
N MET A 671 -16.53 -2.46 16.37
CA MET A 671 -15.48 -2.37 17.37
C MET A 671 -14.08 -2.11 16.78
N ILE A 672 -13.87 -2.45 15.49
CA ILE A 672 -12.59 -2.33 14.82
C ILE A 672 -12.70 -1.46 13.55
N LEU A 673 -13.44 -1.93 12.52
CA LEU A 673 -13.39 -1.34 11.17
C LEU A 673 -13.95 0.09 11.09
N SER A 674 -14.89 0.46 11.96
CA SER A 674 -15.50 1.79 11.98
C SER A 674 -14.96 2.71 13.08
N ARG A 675 -13.75 2.41 13.59
CA ARG A 675 -13.19 3.14 14.72
C ARG A 675 -11.97 3.99 14.37
N GLY A 676 -11.25 3.67 13.28
CA GLY A 676 -10.03 4.38 12.93
C GLY A 676 -9.12 4.60 14.14
N HIS A 677 -8.65 5.83 14.34
CA HIS A 677 -7.82 6.21 15.50
C HIS A 677 -8.62 7.00 16.58
N THR A 678 -9.88 6.62 16.82
CA THR A 678 -10.72 7.33 17.81
C THR A 678 -10.37 7.01 19.26
N GLU A 679 -9.56 6.00 19.51
CA GLU A 679 -9.03 5.59 20.80
C GLU A 679 -7.70 4.83 20.65
N ASP A 680 -7.01 4.57 21.76
CA ASP A 680 -5.76 3.82 21.75
C ASP A 680 -6.00 2.35 21.34
N TYR A 681 -5.15 1.78 20.49
CA TYR A 681 -5.38 0.48 19.83
C TYR A 681 -5.37 -0.71 20.79
N GLY A 682 -4.53 -0.71 21.82
CA GLY A 682 -4.49 -1.78 22.82
C GLY A 682 -5.81 -1.94 23.58
N PRO A 683 -6.40 -0.88 24.16
CA PRO A 683 -7.75 -0.91 24.71
C PRO A 683 -8.82 -1.33 23.71
N MET A 684 -8.78 -0.84 22.46
CA MET A 684 -9.70 -1.20 21.39
C MET A 684 -9.67 -2.71 21.10
N PHE A 685 -8.48 -3.27 20.94
CA PHE A 685 -8.30 -4.71 20.70
C PHE A 685 -8.78 -5.55 21.89
N ARG A 686 -8.42 -5.18 23.13
CA ARG A 686 -8.91 -5.86 24.35
C ARG A 686 -10.42 -5.82 24.48
N ALA A 687 -11.07 -4.72 24.10
CA ALA A 687 -12.52 -4.62 24.13
C ALA A 687 -13.17 -5.61 23.13
N PHE A 688 -12.55 -5.85 21.99
CA PHE A 688 -13.00 -6.83 21.00
C PHE A 688 -12.68 -8.26 21.42
N TYR A 689 -11.41 -8.56 21.73
CA TYR A 689 -10.89 -9.91 21.94
C TYR A 689 -11.12 -10.42 23.39
N GLY A 690 -11.12 -9.53 24.37
CA GLY A 690 -11.31 -9.83 25.79
C GLY A 690 -10.02 -9.92 26.62
N LYS A 691 -8.84 -9.91 25.98
CA LYS A 691 -7.52 -9.96 26.61
C LYS A 691 -6.45 -9.30 25.71
N ASP A 692 -5.20 -9.22 26.19
CA ASP A 692 -4.06 -8.79 25.36
C ASP A 692 -3.75 -9.83 24.27
N PRO A 693 -3.14 -9.41 23.13
CA PRO A 693 -2.79 -10.33 22.07
C PRO A 693 -1.74 -11.36 22.51
N GLU A 694 -1.84 -12.56 21.94
CA GLU A 694 -0.99 -13.70 22.26
C GLU A 694 -0.37 -14.29 20.98
N ILE A 695 0.91 -14.61 21.01
CA ILE A 695 1.63 -15.19 19.86
C ILE A 695 1.21 -16.65 19.54
N GLY A 696 0.58 -17.33 20.49
CA GLY A 696 0.23 -18.77 20.38
C GLY A 696 -0.62 -19.12 19.17
N PRO A 697 -1.78 -18.43 18.92
CA PRO A 697 -2.62 -18.67 17.76
C PRO A 697 -1.87 -18.50 16.43
N MET A 698 -1.02 -17.49 16.29
CA MET A 698 -0.18 -17.26 15.11
C MET A 698 0.77 -18.45 14.85
N LEU A 699 1.47 -18.92 15.86
CA LEU A 699 2.37 -20.07 15.72
C LEU A 699 1.59 -21.36 15.39
N GLU A 700 0.42 -21.55 15.98
CA GLU A 700 -0.46 -22.69 15.67
C GLU A 700 -0.98 -22.62 14.23
N HIS A 701 -1.41 -21.45 13.77
CA HIS A 701 -1.86 -21.22 12.39
C HIS A 701 -0.76 -21.62 11.41
N ARG A 702 0.45 -21.14 11.62
CA ARG A 702 1.62 -21.50 10.82
C ARG A 702 2.13 -22.93 11.02
N GLY A 703 1.60 -23.68 11.99
CA GLY A 703 2.07 -25.03 12.29
C GLY A 703 3.47 -25.06 12.90
N LEU A 704 3.90 -23.95 13.49
CA LEU A 704 5.16 -23.86 14.20
C LEU A 704 4.98 -24.22 15.67
N PRO A 705 5.97 -24.90 16.32
CA PRO A 705 5.86 -25.24 17.73
C PRO A 705 5.84 -23.98 18.59
N PRO A 706 4.98 -23.88 19.60
CA PRO A 706 5.08 -22.83 20.62
C PRO A 706 6.43 -22.96 21.33
N GLN A 707 7.12 -21.83 21.54
CA GLN A 707 8.39 -21.78 22.26
C GLN A 707 8.21 -21.77 23.78
#